data_09bfa6dcfd7eec47e842caee7599a5d8
#
_entry.id   09bfa6dcfd7eec47e842caee7599a5d8
#
_cell.length_a   1.000
_cell.length_b   1.000
_cell.length_c   1.000
_cell.angle_alpha   90.00
_cell.angle_beta   90.00
_cell.angle_gamma   90.00
#
_symmetry.space_group_name_H-M   'P 1'
#
loop_
_entity.id
_entity.type
_entity.pdbx_description
1 polymer ?
#
loop_
_entity_poly.entity_id
_entity_poly.type
_entity_poly.pdbx_seq_one_letter_code
_entity_poly.pdbx_strand_id
1 'polypeptide(L)'
;MAAEAGSRRPFIGRVETVEALHRRFEDARAGAGGVTLLVGGTGVGKSALVADLVRDIRARGVRVLVGRALALDDPPPFSLIRSAIQSARDDPALRSDETPKFAGDPFLIGFAPRVGEPMFGAPTGLEERLLEALQETDERGETSRERVWSGIAEQFLEFTRHGPMVLILEDLHRADESSIAAVEFLAHQLENRPLWILATSRSYASLSELGRARLEAFESATRARRIVLRPMTSGEVADYLRMSDPSREFSPEEVARRYSETGGNPLLLQQLDRRISTSEETGRPGAALPPLDQEAQRTLDVAAVLGPEFPFGILLRASGEDEERLAESVDRLVAHGLLYERPGELLAFPEDRLREEAYGRLTESRRRLLHHRAGEALEAMGNADLTTIYALARHFYLGRSDEKSVQYNRIAAEIANRALAPDVARDHLARALESQRSFNPDDRDSESELVLELARTTNELGRLQEAEGILRDFLEQGKDDRRLSARPRATLEIYLARVLSDRGDWRSAGEVAQKVLASPGLEGQQLVQLGAHRLLGEAYFYEARYPEALAEHTEEIRLAREAGNERAVALGQARRAGVLGMLNQPEAAIAEAREAAAALERVGPARESAQAHLFLGVLLTNLPTPPPHHEEAIAEFAEAIRLAEKAQDPRRVGWALFNTADILRDAGQFEEAVEKAERAREILSRIGDKFGLVQATITRGKIAIDRSEYDLAEADLLEAYRLVRELNAPADEVDVVLRLAQLSYARGDRASARRRVVELERRNLPAIRPDLAEDFERLRRALAAGESDGETA
;
A
#
# COMPACT_ATOMS: atom_id res chain seq x y z
N MET A 1 -40.48 1.91 6.16
CA MET A 1 -40.53 0.52 6.67
C MET A 1 -41.83 -0.19 6.25
N ALA A 2 -42.13 -0.23 4.97
CA ALA A 2 -43.29 -1.03 4.48
C ALA A 2 -43.23 -1.32 2.96
N ALA A 3 -42.08 -1.30 2.31
CA ALA A 3 -41.95 -1.51 0.86
C ALA A 3 -40.91 -2.59 0.46
N GLU A 4 -40.42 -3.42 1.39
CA GLU A 4 -39.43 -4.49 1.10
C GLU A 4 -40.01 -5.92 1.15
N ALA A 5 -41.32 -6.08 1.20
CA ALA A 5 -41.97 -7.40 1.17
C ALA A 5 -42.34 -7.88 -0.24
N GLY A 6 -41.55 -7.53 -1.26
CA GLY A 6 -41.62 -8.21 -2.56
C GLY A 6 -40.98 -9.59 -2.41
N SER A 7 -41.75 -10.65 -2.65
CA SER A 7 -41.45 -12.07 -2.51
C SER A 7 -40.06 -12.45 -3.05
N ARG A 8 -39.01 -12.35 -2.21
CA ARG A 8 -37.67 -12.84 -2.54
C ARG A 8 -37.71 -14.37 -2.50
N ARG A 9 -37.53 -15.00 -3.66
CA ARG A 9 -37.57 -16.44 -3.84
C ARG A 9 -36.37 -17.08 -3.10
N PRO A 10 -36.51 -18.21 -2.40
CA PRO A 10 -35.42 -18.92 -1.77
C PRO A 10 -34.40 -19.40 -2.81
N PHE A 11 -33.12 -19.52 -2.40
CA PHE A 11 -32.07 -20.06 -3.27
C PHE A 11 -32.36 -21.56 -3.57
N ILE A 12 -32.28 -21.96 -4.84
CA ILE A 12 -32.65 -23.30 -5.29
C ILE A 12 -31.41 -24.06 -5.77
N GLY A 13 -31.31 -25.32 -5.35
CA GLY A 13 -30.27 -26.25 -5.81
C GLY A 13 -28.91 -25.98 -5.24
N ARG A 14 -27.88 -26.52 -5.91
CA ARG A 14 -26.47 -26.43 -5.53
C ARG A 14 -26.19 -26.82 -4.09
N VAL A 15 -26.83 -27.84 -3.60
CA VAL A 15 -26.79 -28.31 -2.22
C VAL A 15 -25.36 -28.52 -1.75
N GLU A 16 -24.51 -29.16 -2.56
CA GLU A 16 -23.07 -29.38 -2.23
C GLU A 16 -22.31 -28.08 -1.99
N THR A 17 -22.58 -27.03 -2.78
CA THR A 17 -21.94 -25.73 -2.63
C THR A 17 -22.42 -25.03 -1.35
N VAL A 18 -23.71 -25.06 -1.09
CA VAL A 18 -24.33 -24.51 0.13
C VAL A 18 -23.74 -25.19 1.37
N GLU A 19 -23.69 -26.51 1.39
CA GLU A 19 -23.12 -27.29 2.49
C GLU A 19 -21.62 -27.02 2.68
N ALA A 20 -20.86 -26.84 1.58
CA ALA A 20 -19.45 -26.50 1.67
C ALA A 20 -19.24 -25.13 2.30
N LEU A 21 -20.07 -24.12 1.97
CA LEU A 21 -20.02 -22.80 2.58
C LEU A 21 -20.44 -22.84 4.07
N HIS A 22 -21.47 -23.59 4.42
CA HIS A 22 -21.87 -23.76 5.81
C HIS A 22 -20.78 -24.45 6.63
N ARG A 23 -20.09 -25.47 6.12
CA ARG A 23 -18.94 -26.11 6.80
C ARG A 23 -17.86 -25.09 7.07
N ARG A 24 -17.50 -24.24 6.08
CA ARG A 24 -16.47 -23.19 6.28
C ARG A 24 -16.89 -22.17 7.33
N PHE A 25 -18.18 -21.82 7.38
CA PHE A 25 -18.70 -20.95 8.42
C PHE A 25 -18.57 -21.59 9.82
N GLU A 26 -18.93 -22.87 9.98
CA GLU A 26 -18.79 -23.55 11.27
C GLU A 26 -17.31 -23.75 11.68
N ASP A 27 -16.39 -24.01 10.73
CA ASP A 27 -14.95 -24.04 10.98
C ASP A 27 -14.48 -22.71 11.58
N ALA A 28 -14.85 -21.59 10.94
CA ALA A 28 -14.47 -20.26 11.42
C ALA A 28 -15.11 -19.93 12.78
N ARG A 29 -16.35 -20.35 13.01
CA ARG A 29 -17.05 -20.19 14.31
C ARG A 29 -16.35 -20.96 15.41
N ALA A 30 -15.69 -22.08 15.09
CA ALA A 30 -14.87 -22.86 16.01
C ALA A 30 -13.46 -22.29 16.21
N GLY A 31 -13.14 -21.13 15.60
CA GLY A 31 -11.84 -20.46 15.70
C GLY A 31 -10.88 -20.75 14.55
N ALA A 32 -11.26 -21.59 13.58
CA ALA A 32 -10.47 -21.86 12.39
C ALA A 32 -10.86 -20.89 11.24
N GLY A 33 -10.49 -19.62 11.39
CA GLY A 33 -10.74 -18.60 10.38
C GLY A 33 -10.03 -18.90 9.05
N GLY A 34 -10.36 -18.13 8.02
CA GLY A 34 -9.74 -18.31 6.72
C GLY A 34 -10.50 -17.65 5.58
N VAL A 35 -9.96 -17.79 4.38
CA VAL A 35 -10.48 -17.18 3.16
C VAL A 35 -11.13 -18.23 2.27
N THR A 36 -12.30 -17.91 1.71
CA THR A 36 -12.98 -18.72 0.70
C THR A 36 -13.24 -17.85 -0.53
N LEU A 37 -12.89 -18.35 -1.70
CA LEU A 37 -13.14 -17.68 -2.97
C LEU A 37 -14.23 -18.42 -3.75
N LEU A 38 -15.42 -17.80 -3.85
CA LEU A 38 -16.54 -18.29 -4.63
C LEU A 38 -16.48 -17.76 -6.06
N VAL A 39 -16.14 -18.61 -7.01
CA VAL A 39 -16.03 -18.25 -8.44
C VAL A 39 -17.17 -18.82 -9.24
N GLY A 40 -17.61 -18.10 -10.28
CA GLY A 40 -18.65 -18.61 -11.16
C GLY A 40 -18.95 -17.64 -12.30
N GLY A 41 -19.58 -18.14 -13.37
CA GLY A 41 -19.97 -17.32 -14.51
C GLY A 41 -20.92 -16.18 -14.14
N THR A 42 -21.11 -15.25 -15.07
CA THR A 42 -22.09 -14.18 -14.90
C THR A 42 -23.50 -14.76 -14.87
N GLY A 43 -24.36 -14.25 -13.98
CA GLY A 43 -25.76 -14.71 -13.89
C GLY A 43 -26.00 -16.07 -13.24
N VAL A 44 -24.95 -16.80 -12.82
CA VAL A 44 -25.10 -18.14 -12.22
C VAL A 44 -25.71 -18.14 -10.80
N GLY A 45 -25.89 -16.96 -10.18
CA GLY A 45 -26.55 -16.79 -8.90
C GLY A 45 -25.63 -16.61 -7.70
N LYS A 46 -24.36 -16.17 -7.87
CA LYS A 46 -23.42 -15.90 -6.76
C LYS A 46 -24.02 -14.95 -5.71
N SER A 47 -24.47 -13.77 -6.14
CA SER A 47 -25.05 -12.77 -5.22
C SER A 47 -26.34 -13.25 -4.56
N ALA A 48 -27.14 -14.07 -5.23
CA ALA A 48 -28.33 -14.68 -4.64
C ALA A 48 -27.95 -15.68 -3.54
N LEU A 49 -26.94 -16.53 -3.79
CA LEU A 49 -26.41 -17.47 -2.81
C LEU A 49 -25.82 -16.73 -1.60
N VAL A 50 -25.01 -15.68 -1.84
CA VAL A 50 -24.44 -14.86 -0.77
C VAL A 50 -25.53 -14.19 0.06
N ALA A 51 -26.57 -13.62 -0.58
CA ALA A 51 -27.68 -12.97 0.13
C ALA A 51 -28.47 -13.95 1.00
N ASP A 52 -28.66 -15.20 0.55
CA ASP A 52 -29.31 -16.25 1.31
C ASP A 52 -28.47 -16.68 2.51
N LEU A 53 -27.16 -16.90 2.29
CA LEU A 53 -26.19 -17.23 3.32
C LEU A 53 -26.09 -16.12 4.40
N VAL A 54 -26.03 -14.84 3.99
CA VAL A 54 -26.01 -13.67 4.91
C VAL A 54 -27.22 -13.70 5.82
N ARG A 55 -28.40 -13.98 5.27
CA ARG A 55 -29.66 -14.03 6.04
C ARG A 55 -29.62 -15.15 7.09
N ASP A 56 -29.16 -16.35 6.69
CA ASP A 56 -29.04 -17.47 7.60
C ASP A 56 -28.04 -17.22 8.73
N ILE A 57 -26.87 -16.69 8.39
CA ILE A 57 -25.81 -16.37 9.36
C ILE A 57 -26.24 -15.26 10.34
N ARG A 58 -26.89 -14.22 9.85
CA ARG A 58 -27.44 -13.15 10.70
C ARG A 58 -28.54 -13.64 11.61
N ALA A 59 -29.41 -14.56 11.13
CA ALA A 59 -30.44 -15.18 11.97
C ALA A 59 -29.87 -15.99 13.14
N ARG A 60 -28.61 -16.43 13.04
CA ARG A 60 -27.85 -17.10 14.11
C ARG A 60 -27.11 -16.13 15.03
N GLY A 61 -27.32 -14.83 14.90
CA GLY A 61 -26.71 -13.78 15.73
C GLY A 61 -25.25 -13.48 15.43
N VAL A 62 -24.74 -13.91 14.26
CA VAL A 62 -23.35 -13.67 13.86
C VAL A 62 -23.26 -12.38 13.04
N ARG A 63 -22.23 -11.61 13.30
CA ARG A 63 -21.95 -10.35 12.58
C ARG A 63 -21.50 -10.63 11.14
N VAL A 64 -22.13 -9.95 10.19
CA VAL A 64 -21.81 -10.07 8.76
C VAL A 64 -21.60 -8.69 8.18
N LEU A 65 -20.37 -8.40 7.74
CA LEU A 65 -20.02 -7.21 6.98
C LEU A 65 -19.99 -7.54 5.50
N VAL A 66 -20.51 -6.65 4.65
CA VAL A 66 -20.58 -6.85 3.21
C VAL A 66 -19.93 -5.68 2.51
N GLY A 67 -18.77 -5.91 1.91
CA GLY A 67 -18.09 -4.99 0.99
C GLY A 67 -18.44 -5.37 -0.45
N ARG A 68 -18.74 -4.37 -1.26
CA ARG A 68 -18.97 -4.55 -2.69
C ARG A 68 -17.99 -3.69 -3.47
N ALA A 69 -17.26 -4.30 -4.40
CA ALA A 69 -16.39 -3.55 -5.29
C ALA A 69 -17.21 -2.61 -6.16
N LEU A 70 -16.72 -1.39 -6.32
CA LEU A 70 -17.37 -0.41 -7.19
C LEU A 70 -17.24 -0.86 -8.65
N ALA A 71 -18.30 -0.67 -9.39
CA ALA A 71 -18.33 -0.96 -10.82
C ALA A 71 -17.68 0.20 -11.61
N LEU A 72 -16.48 0.57 -11.23
CA LEU A 72 -15.66 1.59 -11.89
C LEU A 72 -14.42 0.93 -12.51
N ASP A 73 -13.95 1.47 -13.62
CA ASP A 73 -12.70 1.00 -14.23
C ASP A 73 -11.47 1.48 -13.42
N ASP A 74 -11.59 2.63 -12.71
CA ASP A 74 -10.60 3.18 -11.78
C ASP A 74 -11.28 3.46 -10.43
N PRO A 75 -11.45 2.46 -9.56
CA PRO A 75 -12.07 2.69 -8.26
C PRO A 75 -11.13 3.42 -7.30
N PRO A 76 -11.68 4.29 -6.40
CA PRO A 76 -10.89 4.91 -5.34
C PRO A 76 -10.19 3.89 -4.45
N PRO A 77 -9.01 4.22 -3.89
CA PRO A 77 -8.31 3.33 -2.96
C PRO A 77 -9.18 2.91 -1.78
N PHE A 78 -9.04 1.67 -1.37
CA PHE A 78 -9.80 1.05 -0.26
C PHE A 78 -11.32 1.09 -0.44
N SER A 79 -11.83 1.24 -1.67
CA SER A 79 -13.26 1.34 -1.94
C SER A 79 -14.05 0.12 -1.47
N LEU A 80 -13.52 -1.09 -1.67
CA LEU A 80 -14.12 -2.34 -1.22
C LEU A 80 -14.17 -2.45 0.31
N ILE A 81 -13.07 -2.10 0.98
CA ILE A 81 -12.96 -2.10 2.44
C ILE A 81 -13.92 -1.08 3.06
N ARG A 82 -13.96 0.13 2.48
CA ARG A 82 -14.85 1.19 2.92
C ARG A 82 -16.31 0.80 2.80
N SER A 83 -16.69 0.14 1.70
CA SER A 83 -18.04 -0.43 1.51
C SER A 83 -18.38 -1.44 2.61
N ALA A 84 -17.44 -2.32 3.00
CA ALA A 84 -17.64 -3.28 4.08
C ALA A 84 -17.85 -2.57 5.44
N ILE A 85 -17.05 -1.57 5.77
CA ILE A 85 -17.18 -0.80 7.00
C ILE A 85 -18.51 -0.02 7.02
N GLN A 86 -18.92 0.56 5.91
CA GLN A 86 -20.18 1.26 5.81
C GLN A 86 -21.36 0.33 6.04
N SER A 87 -21.32 -0.90 5.57
CA SER A 87 -22.36 -1.91 5.83
C SER A 87 -22.53 -2.23 7.32
N ALA A 88 -21.49 -2.05 8.14
CA ALA A 88 -21.57 -2.17 9.60
C ALA A 88 -22.38 -1.04 10.26
N ARG A 89 -22.26 0.17 9.73
CA ARG A 89 -22.97 1.35 10.25
C ARG A 89 -24.47 1.32 9.94
N ASP A 90 -24.81 0.74 8.80
CA ASP A 90 -26.19 0.63 8.34
C ASP A 90 -26.94 -0.54 8.99
N ASP A 91 -26.24 -1.44 9.69
CA ASP A 91 -26.84 -2.56 10.39
C ASP A 91 -27.43 -2.14 11.75
N PRO A 92 -28.78 -2.19 11.94
CA PRO A 92 -29.41 -1.82 13.20
C PRO A 92 -28.96 -2.66 14.40
N ALA A 93 -28.54 -3.90 14.18
CA ALA A 93 -28.05 -4.81 15.21
C ALA A 93 -26.66 -4.43 15.75
N LEU A 94 -25.93 -3.56 15.05
CA LEU A 94 -24.59 -3.10 15.39
C LEU A 94 -24.59 -1.68 16.02
N ARG A 95 -25.76 -1.05 16.22
CA ARG A 95 -25.92 0.30 16.79
C ARG A 95 -25.87 0.38 18.32
N SER A 96 -25.38 -0.65 19.02
CA SER A 96 -25.18 -0.59 20.47
C SER A 96 -23.94 0.28 20.82
N ASP A 97 -23.93 0.88 22.02
CA ASP A 97 -22.83 1.75 22.55
C ASP A 97 -21.45 1.07 22.60
N GLU A 98 -21.38 -0.21 22.30
CA GLU A 98 -20.17 -1.06 22.25
C GLU A 98 -19.57 -1.21 20.83
N THR A 99 -20.11 -0.53 19.81
CA THR A 99 -19.47 -0.52 18.49
C THR A 99 -18.09 0.13 18.60
N PRO A 100 -17.00 -0.53 18.16
CA PRO A 100 -15.71 0.11 18.06
C PRO A 100 -15.86 1.42 17.31
N LYS A 101 -15.36 2.48 17.91
CA LYS A 101 -15.45 3.82 17.33
C LYS A 101 -14.60 3.89 16.07
N PHE A 102 -15.12 3.43 14.94
CA PHE A 102 -14.63 3.91 13.64
C PHE A 102 -14.70 5.45 13.54
N ALA A 103 -15.30 6.08 14.56
CA ALA A 103 -15.54 7.52 14.65
C ALA A 103 -14.29 8.37 14.88
N GLY A 104 -13.11 7.78 15.07
CA GLY A 104 -11.89 8.50 15.42
C GLY A 104 -10.73 8.37 14.45
N ASP A 105 -10.82 7.50 13.45
CA ASP A 105 -9.73 7.36 12.48
C ASP A 105 -9.97 8.28 11.27
N PRO A 106 -9.18 9.37 11.14
CA PRO A 106 -9.26 10.26 9.98
C PRO A 106 -9.07 9.54 8.65
N PHE A 107 -8.36 8.38 8.64
CA PHE A 107 -8.04 7.61 7.45
C PHE A 107 -9.26 6.97 6.78
N LEU A 108 -10.26 6.54 7.57
CA LEU A 108 -11.43 5.85 7.00
C LEU A 108 -12.67 6.77 6.88
N ILE A 109 -12.68 7.91 7.57
CA ILE A 109 -13.86 8.80 7.69
C ILE A 109 -13.60 10.21 7.14
N GLY A 110 -12.35 10.70 7.17
CA GLY A 110 -11.97 12.08 6.89
C GLY A 110 -11.86 12.47 5.42
N PHE A 111 -12.12 11.56 4.49
CA PHE A 111 -11.96 11.81 3.05
C PHE A 111 -13.21 12.33 2.33
N ALA A 112 -14.32 12.57 3.02
CA ALA A 112 -15.40 13.35 2.44
C ALA A 112 -15.12 14.83 2.70
N PRO A 113 -14.81 15.65 1.70
CA PRO A 113 -14.71 17.10 1.90
C PRO A 113 -16.04 17.60 2.45
N ARG A 114 -15.99 18.39 3.51
CA ARG A 114 -17.19 19.07 3.98
C ARG A 114 -17.59 20.08 2.93
N VAL A 115 -18.84 20.01 2.51
CA VAL A 115 -19.41 20.97 1.55
C VAL A 115 -19.21 22.38 2.12
N GLY A 116 -18.40 23.22 1.44
CA GLY A 116 -18.14 24.61 1.83
C GLY A 116 -16.77 24.93 2.42
N GLU A 117 -15.94 23.94 2.74
CA GLU A 117 -14.52 24.18 2.98
C GLU A 117 -13.77 24.17 1.63
N PRO A 118 -12.81 25.08 1.38
CA PRO A 118 -11.96 24.95 0.20
C PRO A 118 -11.31 23.58 0.26
N MET A 119 -11.59 22.75 -0.76
CA MET A 119 -11.18 21.34 -0.82
C MET A 119 -9.66 21.16 -0.77
N PHE A 120 -8.94 22.29 -0.95
CA PHE A 120 -7.48 22.35 -0.95
C PHE A 120 -7.06 23.65 -0.25
N GLY A 121 -6.13 23.53 0.71
CA GLY A 121 -5.29 24.66 1.07
C GLY A 121 -4.65 25.19 -0.23
N ALA A 122 -4.30 26.47 -0.28
CA ALA A 122 -3.61 27.08 -1.41
C ALA A 122 -2.49 26.11 -1.85
N PRO A 123 -2.27 25.90 -3.17
CA PRO A 123 -1.24 24.98 -3.63
C PRO A 123 0.06 25.36 -2.96
N THR A 124 0.55 24.47 -2.11
CA THR A 124 1.88 24.61 -1.51
C THR A 124 2.85 24.74 -2.66
N GLY A 125 3.67 25.80 -2.64
CA GLY A 125 4.58 26.07 -3.75
C GLY A 125 5.55 24.88 -3.95
N LEU A 126 6.14 24.80 -5.13
CA LEU A 126 7.12 23.76 -5.51
C LEU A 126 8.21 23.57 -4.43
N GLU A 127 8.61 24.65 -3.76
CA GLU A 127 9.60 24.61 -2.66
C GLU A 127 9.12 23.92 -1.41
N GLU A 128 7.87 24.12 -1.01
CA GLU A 128 7.31 23.45 0.16
C GLU A 128 7.20 21.93 -0.09
N ARG A 129 6.81 21.53 -1.30
CA ARG A 129 6.79 20.12 -1.73
C ARG A 129 8.19 19.52 -1.81
N LEU A 130 9.19 20.31 -2.27
CA LEU A 130 10.57 19.88 -2.24
C LEU A 130 11.05 19.73 -0.81
N LEU A 131 10.72 20.68 0.07
CA LEU A 131 11.12 20.64 1.47
C LEU A 131 10.49 19.43 2.18
N GLU A 132 9.22 19.16 1.95
CA GLU A 132 8.55 17.93 2.44
C GLU A 132 9.27 16.69 1.91
N ALA A 133 9.54 16.63 0.60
CA ALA A 133 10.23 15.50 -0.03
C ALA A 133 11.67 15.32 0.45
N LEU A 134 12.38 16.40 0.78
CA LEU A 134 13.73 16.35 1.32
C LEU A 134 13.76 16.09 2.83
N GLN A 135 12.69 16.42 3.56
CA GLN A 135 12.55 16.17 4.99
C GLN A 135 11.94 14.80 5.32
N GLU A 136 11.30 14.16 4.33
CA GLU A 136 10.94 12.75 4.42
C GLU A 136 12.24 11.95 4.52
N THR A 137 12.69 11.77 5.77
CA THR A 137 13.89 11.01 6.07
C THR A 137 13.74 9.58 5.55
N ASP A 138 14.74 9.18 4.84
CA ASP A 138 15.25 7.86 4.52
C ASP A 138 14.51 6.67 5.11
N GLU A 139 13.29 6.42 4.64
CA GLU A 139 12.60 5.20 4.94
C GLU A 139 11.84 4.73 3.72
N ARG A 140 12.48 3.77 3.06
CA ARG A 140 11.95 3.00 1.96
C ARG A 140 10.50 2.61 2.25
N GLY A 141 9.59 2.97 1.33
CA GLY A 141 8.13 3.03 1.42
C GLY A 141 7.31 1.85 1.98
N GLU A 142 7.94 0.87 2.60
CA GLU A 142 7.25 -0.30 3.17
C GLU A 142 6.47 0.00 4.44
N THR A 143 6.94 0.92 5.28
CA THR A 143 6.38 1.13 6.62
C THR A 143 5.07 1.90 6.66
N SER A 144 4.79 2.77 5.70
CA SER A 144 3.55 3.54 5.69
C SER A 144 2.35 2.72 5.22
N ARG A 145 2.54 1.84 4.23
CA ARG A 145 1.51 0.93 3.72
C ARG A 145 1.14 -0.13 4.75
N GLU A 146 2.14 -0.80 5.34
CA GLU A 146 1.93 -1.84 6.34
C GLU A 146 1.18 -1.31 7.57
N ARG A 147 1.41 -0.05 7.96
CA ARG A 147 0.65 0.58 9.05
C ARG A 147 -0.83 0.73 8.73
N VAL A 148 -1.18 1.15 7.52
CA VAL A 148 -2.60 1.24 7.11
C VAL A 148 -3.23 -0.13 7.07
N TRP A 149 -2.53 -1.13 6.50
CA TRP A 149 -3.05 -2.50 6.45
C TRP A 149 -3.17 -3.10 7.85
N SER A 150 -2.18 -2.87 8.73
CA SER A 150 -2.23 -3.28 10.14
C SER A 150 -3.40 -2.63 10.87
N GLY A 151 -3.58 -1.32 10.74
CA GLY A 151 -4.72 -0.62 11.34
C GLY A 151 -6.07 -1.13 10.84
N ILE A 152 -6.21 -1.38 9.54
CA ILE A 152 -7.41 -2.00 8.97
C ILE A 152 -7.61 -3.41 9.52
N ALA A 153 -6.56 -4.22 9.55
CA ALA A 153 -6.62 -5.59 10.07
C ALA A 153 -6.97 -5.62 11.56
N GLU A 154 -6.34 -4.80 12.37
CA GLU A 154 -6.63 -4.67 13.81
C GLU A 154 -8.09 -4.32 14.06
N GLN A 155 -8.68 -3.42 13.28
CA GLN A 155 -10.08 -3.06 13.42
C GLN A 155 -11.02 -4.24 13.10
N PHE A 156 -10.75 -4.99 12.03
CA PHE A 156 -11.54 -6.20 11.75
C PHE A 156 -11.34 -7.28 12.83
N LEU A 157 -10.12 -7.44 13.34
CA LEU A 157 -9.83 -8.41 14.39
C LEU A 157 -10.43 -8.00 15.74
N GLU A 158 -10.53 -6.70 16.04
CA GLU A 158 -11.23 -6.20 17.23
C GLU A 158 -12.69 -6.64 17.27
N PHE A 159 -13.39 -6.61 16.12
CA PHE A 159 -14.76 -7.13 16.04
C PHE A 159 -14.85 -8.61 16.45
N THR A 160 -13.79 -9.40 16.23
CA THR A 160 -13.79 -10.83 16.59
C THR A 160 -13.68 -11.09 18.09
N ARG A 161 -13.26 -10.08 18.89
CA ARG A 161 -13.25 -10.20 20.37
C ARG A 161 -14.66 -10.37 20.95
N HIS A 162 -15.68 -9.90 20.24
CA HIS A 162 -17.08 -9.99 20.66
C HIS A 162 -17.82 -11.17 20.06
N GLY A 163 -17.15 -12.08 19.39
CA GLY A 163 -17.69 -13.30 18.77
C GLY A 163 -17.29 -13.49 17.32
N PRO A 164 -17.74 -14.59 16.69
CA PRO A 164 -17.41 -14.88 15.30
C PRO A 164 -17.94 -13.80 14.34
N MET A 165 -17.19 -13.53 13.28
CA MET A 165 -17.54 -12.57 12.25
C MET A 165 -17.35 -13.13 10.85
N VAL A 166 -18.18 -12.68 9.92
CA VAL A 166 -18.05 -12.98 8.49
C VAL A 166 -17.86 -11.67 7.72
N LEU A 167 -16.80 -11.60 6.92
CA LEU A 167 -16.55 -10.53 5.98
C LEU A 167 -16.80 -11.02 4.56
N ILE A 168 -17.79 -10.47 3.90
CA ILE A 168 -18.14 -10.79 2.51
C ILE A 168 -17.60 -9.71 1.61
N LEU A 169 -16.88 -10.11 0.55
CA LEU A 169 -16.27 -9.22 -0.43
C LEU A 169 -16.82 -9.59 -1.82
N GLU A 170 -17.81 -8.82 -2.30
CA GLU A 170 -18.43 -9.07 -3.59
C GLU A 170 -17.63 -8.47 -4.73
N ASP A 171 -17.52 -9.22 -5.83
CA ASP A 171 -16.88 -8.85 -7.10
C ASP A 171 -15.38 -8.48 -6.96
N LEU A 172 -14.62 -9.26 -6.21
CA LEU A 172 -13.19 -9.04 -5.91
C LEU A 172 -12.36 -8.73 -7.17
N HIS A 173 -12.70 -9.29 -8.34
CA HIS A 173 -12.01 -9.03 -9.61
C HIS A 173 -12.08 -7.57 -10.07
N ARG A 174 -12.93 -6.73 -9.45
CA ARG A 174 -13.06 -5.30 -9.67
C ARG A 174 -12.52 -4.44 -8.52
N ALA A 175 -12.02 -5.09 -7.48
CA ALA A 175 -11.49 -4.36 -6.32
C ALA A 175 -10.24 -3.57 -6.71
N ASP A 176 -10.05 -2.43 -6.05
CA ASP A 176 -8.82 -1.67 -6.10
C ASP A 176 -7.66 -2.44 -5.45
N GLU A 177 -6.44 -2.19 -5.90
CA GLU A 177 -5.24 -2.90 -5.43
C GLU A 177 -4.98 -2.71 -3.93
N SER A 178 -5.29 -1.53 -3.42
CA SER A 178 -5.12 -1.22 -1.99
C SER A 178 -6.06 -2.04 -1.12
N SER A 179 -7.31 -2.26 -1.57
CA SER A 179 -8.26 -3.17 -0.89
C SER A 179 -7.78 -4.62 -0.94
N ILE A 180 -7.29 -5.10 -2.09
CA ILE A 180 -6.76 -6.47 -2.23
C ILE A 180 -5.60 -6.68 -1.28
N ALA A 181 -4.61 -5.78 -1.27
CA ALA A 181 -3.45 -5.87 -0.40
C ALA A 181 -3.82 -5.85 1.09
N ALA A 182 -4.78 -5.00 1.49
CA ALA A 182 -5.27 -4.98 2.87
C ALA A 182 -5.96 -6.30 3.28
N VAL A 183 -6.71 -6.93 2.37
CA VAL A 183 -7.35 -8.23 2.63
C VAL A 183 -6.30 -9.35 2.68
N GLU A 184 -5.27 -9.32 1.83
CA GLU A 184 -4.15 -10.25 1.87
C GLU A 184 -3.40 -10.15 3.21
N PHE A 185 -3.11 -8.93 3.65
CA PHE A 185 -2.48 -8.68 4.95
C PHE A 185 -3.34 -9.21 6.12
N LEU A 186 -4.66 -8.94 6.10
CA LEU A 186 -5.61 -9.46 7.08
C LEU A 186 -5.65 -11.00 7.07
N ALA A 187 -5.62 -11.60 5.88
CA ALA A 187 -5.70 -13.07 5.74
C ALA A 187 -4.54 -13.79 6.44
N HIS A 188 -3.34 -13.19 6.47
CA HIS A 188 -2.20 -13.76 7.19
C HIS A 188 -2.35 -13.75 8.72
N GLN A 189 -3.30 -12.98 9.25
CA GLN A 189 -3.55 -12.86 10.69
C GLN A 189 -4.77 -13.67 11.16
N LEU A 190 -5.39 -14.49 10.29
CA LEU A 190 -6.61 -15.24 10.59
C LEU A 190 -6.37 -16.55 11.35
N GLU A 191 -5.14 -16.99 11.52
CA GLU A 191 -4.82 -18.22 12.24
C GLU A 191 -5.32 -18.13 13.69
N ASN A 192 -6.16 -19.09 14.09
CA ASN A 192 -6.83 -19.12 15.39
C ASN A 192 -7.76 -17.93 15.69
N ARG A 193 -8.32 -17.29 14.66
CA ARG A 193 -9.29 -16.19 14.80
C ARG A 193 -10.66 -16.59 14.25
N PRO A 194 -11.77 -16.23 14.90
CA PRO A 194 -13.11 -16.54 14.43
C PRO A 194 -13.61 -15.56 13.35
N LEU A 195 -12.81 -15.38 12.30
CA LEU A 195 -13.12 -14.53 11.14
C LEU A 195 -13.08 -15.35 9.86
N TRP A 196 -14.21 -15.37 9.15
CA TRP A 196 -14.32 -15.94 7.82
C TRP A 196 -14.45 -14.85 6.77
N ILE A 197 -13.55 -14.87 5.77
CA ILE A 197 -13.62 -14.00 4.60
C ILE A 197 -14.18 -14.81 3.44
N LEU A 198 -15.33 -14.36 2.90
CA LEU A 198 -15.95 -14.94 1.71
C LEU A 198 -15.85 -13.92 0.57
N ALA A 199 -14.93 -14.13 -0.36
CA ALA A 199 -14.81 -13.32 -1.56
C ALA A 199 -15.55 -13.94 -2.74
N THR A 200 -16.20 -13.13 -3.58
CA THR A 200 -16.80 -13.59 -4.84
C THR A 200 -16.07 -13.03 -6.04
N SER A 201 -15.99 -13.80 -7.13
CA SER A 201 -15.40 -13.36 -8.39
C SER A 201 -16.07 -14.01 -9.59
N ARG A 202 -15.82 -13.47 -10.77
CA ARG A 202 -16.14 -14.16 -12.03
C ARG A 202 -15.25 -15.38 -12.23
N SER A 203 -15.64 -16.26 -13.16
CA SER A 203 -14.81 -17.40 -13.55
C SER A 203 -13.52 -16.92 -14.22
N TYR A 204 -12.42 -17.62 -14.00
CA TYR A 204 -11.11 -17.29 -14.60
C TYR A 204 -11.16 -17.18 -16.13
N ALA A 205 -12.00 -17.98 -16.77
CA ALA A 205 -12.17 -17.96 -18.23
C ALA A 205 -12.80 -16.67 -18.77
N SER A 206 -13.50 -15.92 -17.90
CA SER A 206 -14.19 -14.67 -18.28
C SER A 206 -13.42 -13.41 -17.87
N LEU A 207 -12.25 -13.55 -17.26
CA LEU A 207 -11.37 -12.45 -16.88
C LEU A 207 -10.33 -12.15 -17.96
N SER A 208 -9.87 -10.90 -18.02
CA SER A 208 -8.68 -10.52 -18.75
C SER A 208 -7.43 -11.25 -18.21
N GLU A 209 -6.35 -11.29 -18.96
CA GLU A 209 -5.10 -11.91 -18.52
C GLU A 209 -4.58 -11.30 -17.19
N LEU A 210 -4.62 -9.97 -17.08
CA LEU A 210 -4.25 -9.24 -15.86
C LEU A 210 -5.19 -9.57 -14.68
N GLY A 211 -6.50 -9.56 -14.92
CA GLY A 211 -7.49 -9.91 -13.90
C GLY A 211 -7.36 -11.36 -13.41
N ARG A 212 -6.98 -12.27 -14.30
CA ARG A 212 -6.68 -13.67 -13.94
C ARG A 212 -5.43 -13.75 -13.06
N ALA A 213 -4.34 -13.13 -13.48
CA ALA A 213 -3.08 -13.13 -12.74
C ALA A 213 -3.25 -12.54 -11.32
N ARG A 214 -4.00 -11.45 -11.19
CA ARG A 214 -4.33 -10.85 -9.88
C ARG A 214 -5.12 -11.81 -8.98
N LEU A 215 -6.13 -12.47 -9.52
CA LEU A 215 -6.96 -13.39 -8.74
C LEU A 215 -6.18 -14.65 -8.32
N GLU A 216 -5.29 -15.15 -9.17
CA GLU A 216 -4.36 -16.24 -8.86
C GLU A 216 -3.35 -15.85 -7.78
N ALA A 217 -2.81 -14.64 -7.84
CA ALA A 217 -1.93 -14.08 -6.82
C ALA A 217 -2.64 -13.99 -5.46
N PHE A 218 -3.85 -13.40 -5.43
CA PHE A 218 -4.68 -13.33 -4.23
C PHE A 218 -4.97 -14.71 -3.63
N GLU A 219 -5.36 -15.68 -4.47
CA GLU A 219 -5.65 -17.05 -4.00
C GLU A 219 -4.41 -17.70 -3.38
N SER A 220 -3.25 -17.51 -3.99
CA SER A 220 -1.97 -18.02 -3.49
C SER A 220 -1.57 -17.32 -2.18
N ALA A 221 -1.61 -15.99 -2.13
CA ALA A 221 -1.20 -15.20 -0.97
C ALA A 221 -2.08 -15.50 0.26
N THR A 222 -3.41 -15.58 0.06
CA THR A 222 -4.36 -15.81 1.15
C THR A 222 -4.62 -17.28 1.47
N ARG A 223 -4.06 -18.21 0.71
CA ARG A 223 -4.38 -19.66 0.76
C ARG A 223 -5.89 -19.90 0.67
N ALA A 224 -6.58 -19.12 -0.14
CA ALA A 224 -8.03 -19.15 -0.26
C ALA A 224 -8.52 -20.53 -0.76
N ARG A 225 -9.57 -21.05 -0.13
CA ARG A 225 -10.24 -22.24 -0.62
C ARG A 225 -11.20 -21.87 -1.73
N ARG A 226 -10.91 -22.32 -2.95
CA ARG A 226 -11.75 -22.09 -4.11
C ARG A 226 -12.98 -22.98 -4.11
N ILE A 227 -14.15 -22.38 -4.30
CA ILE A 227 -15.45 -23.05 -4.52
C ILE A 227 -16.00 -22.54 -5.86
N VAL A 228 -16.38 -23.45 -6.75
CA VAL A 228 -16.90 -23.11 -8.07
C VAL A 228 -18.42 -23.28 -8.08
N LEU A 229 -19.15 -22.18 -8.27
CA LEU A 229 -20.59 -22.21 -8.46
C LEU A 229 -20.92 -22.52 -9.93
N ARG A 230 -21.50 -23.67 -10.15
CA ARG A 230 -21.91 -24.15 -11.49
C ARG A 230 -23.32 -23.68 -11.86
N PRO A 231 -23.67 -23.61 -13.15
CA PRO A 231 -25.04 -23.44 -13.59
C PRO A 231 -25.97 -24.53 -13.00
N MET A 232 -27.27 -24.29 -13.03
CA MET A 232 -28.27 -25.27 -12.61
C MET A 232 -28.20 -26.52 -13.48
N THR A 233 -28.43 -27.69 -12.87
CA THR A 233 -28.70 -28.92 -13.60
C THR A 233 -30.15 -28.88 -14.15
N SER A 234 -30.49 -29.79 -15.07
CA SER A 234 -31.85 -29.86 -15.61
C SER A 234 -32.90 -30.11 -14.54
N GLY A 235 -32.59 -30.92 -13.50
CA GLY A 235 -33.46 -31.10 -12.33
C GLY A 235 -33.69 -29.84 -11.53
N GLU A 236 -32.63 -29.08 -11.25
CA GLU A 236 -32.72 -27.80 -10.54
C GLU A 236 -33.45 -26.73 -11.34
N VAL A 237 -33.38 -26.78 -12.69
CA VAL A 237 -34.19 -25.93 -13.58
C VAL A 237 -35.68 -26.29 -13.43
N ALA A 238 -36.02 -27.59 -13.38
CA ALA A 238 -37.41 -28.01 -13.16
C ALA A 238 -37.92 -27.51 -11.80
N ASP A 239 -37.12 -27.60 -10.74
CA ASP A 239 -37.49 -27.10 -9.41
C ASP A 239 -37.65 -25.57 -9.42
N TYR A 240 -36.78 -24.87 -10.11
CA TYR A 240 -36.84 -23.40 -10.28
C TYR A 240 -38.15 -23.01 -10.99
N LEU A 241 -38.53 -23.68 -12.06
CA LEU A 241 -39.74 -23.37 -12.82
C LEU A 241 -40.99 -23.62 -11.99
N ARG A 242 -41.05 -24.75 -11.24
CA ARG A 242 -42.19 -25.05 -10.34
C ARG A 242 -42.37 -24.00 -9.25
N MET A 243 -41.26 -23.47 -8.71
CA MET A 243 -41.31 -22.40 -7.71
C MET A 243 -41.64 -21.05 -8.31
N SER A 244 -41.24 -20.82 -9.57
CA SER A 244 -41.49 -19.55 -10.26
C SER A 244 -42.97 -19.38 -10.63
N ASP A 245 -43.63 -20.46 -11.01
CA ASP A 245 -45.07 -20.51 -11.28
C ASP A 245 -45.65 -21.80 -10.70
N PRO A 246 -46.06 -21.77 -9.41
CA PRO A 246 -46.66 -22.94 -8.75
C PRO A 246 -48.00 -23.36 -9.35
N SER A 247 -48.63 -22.52 -10.17
CA SER A 247 -49.94 -22.78 -10.82
C SER A 247 -49.82 -23.56 -12.13
N ARG A 248 -48.56 -23.72 -12.64
CA ARG A 248 -48.28 -24.33 -13.94
C ARG A 248 -47.48 -25.63 -13.79
N GLU A 249 -47.92 -26.67 -14.47
CA GLU A 249 -47.10 -27.86 -14.68
C GLU A 249 -46.22 -27.71 -15.90
N PHE A 250 -44.92 -27.96 -15.76
CA PHE A 250 -43.94 -27.92 -16.84
C PHE A 250 -43.64 -29.33 -17.33
N SER A 251 -43.81 -29.57 -18.62
CA SER A 251 -43.46 -30.89 -19.18
C SER A 251 -41.95 -31.13 -19.20
N PRO A 252 -41.48 -32.39 -19.19
CA PRO A 252 -40.07 -32.72 -19.29
C PRO A 252 -39.40 -32.13 -20.55
N GLU A 253 -40.14 -32.06 -21.66
CA GLU A 253 -39.67 -31.49 -22.92
C GLU A 253 -39.51 -29.96 -22.81
N GLU A 254 -40.40 -29.27 -22.15
CA GLU A 254 -40.29 -27.84 -21.90
C GLU A 254 -39.12 -27.52 -20.98
N VAL A 255 -38.89 -28.31 -19.92
CA VAL A 255 -37.70 -28.17 -19.04
C VAL A 255 -36.42 -28.39 -19.85
N ALA A 256 -36.37 -29.44 -20.65
CA ALA A 256 -35.18 -29.75 -21.48
C ALA A 256 -34.88 -28.62 -22.49
N ARG A 257 -35.92 -28.07 -23.13
CA ARG A 257 -35.82 -26.95 -24.04
C ARG A 257 -35.25 -25.73 -23.31
N ARG A 258 -35.83 -25.31 -22.16
CA ARG A 258 -35.36 -24.18 -21.38
C ARG A 258 -33.94 -24.38 -20.89
N TYR A 259 -33.58 -25.58 -20.46
CA TYR A 259 -32.23 -25.93 -20.11
C TYR A 259 -31.27 -25.79 -21.27
N SER A 260 -31.63 -26.28 -22.46
CA SER A 260 -30.77 -26.17 -23.66
C SER A 260 -30.58 -24.73 -24.13
N GLU A 261 -31.58 -23.87 -23.96
CA GLU A 261 -31.55 -22.45 -24.33
C GLU A 261 -30.73 -21.60 -23.36
N THR A 262 -30.71 -21.97 -22.07
CA THR A 262 -30.11 -21.16 -21.01
C THR A 262 -28.84 -21.78 -20.42
N GLY A 263 -28.54 -23.03 -20.74
CA GLY A 263 -27.43 -23.78 -20.14
C GLY A 263 -27.57 -23.90 -18.62
N GLY A 264 -28.77 -23.77 -18.07
CA GLY A 264 -29.03 -23.75 -16.64
C GLY A 264 -28.62 -22.44 -15.94
N ASN A 265 -28.40 -21.34 -16.67
CA ASN A 265 -28.12 -20.04 -16.09
C ASN A 265 -29.41 -19.38 -15.55
N PRO A 266 -29.50 -19.10 -14.22
CA PRO A 266 -30.71 -18.52 -13.61
C PRO A 266 -31.13 -17.17 -14.18
N LEU A 267 -30.15 -16.32 -14.54
CA LEU A 267 -30.45 -15.01 -15.12
C LEU A 267 -31.10 -15.15 -16.49
N LEU A 268 -30.57 -16.04 -17.34
CA LEU A 268 -31.15 -16.33 -18.65
C LEU A 268 -32.56 -17.00 -18.54
N LEU A 269 -32.77 -17.83 -17.53
CA LEU A 269 -34.09 -18.39 -17.25
C LEU A 269 -35.11 -17.30 -16.88
N GLN A 270 -34.72 -16.34 -16.03
CA GLN A 270 -35.61 -15.22 -15.67
C GLN A 270 -35.92 -14.32 -16.87
N GLN A 271 -34.94 -14.08 -17.73
CA GLN A 271 -35.17 -13.30 -18.96
C GLN A 271 -36.08 -14.01 -19.92
N LEU A 272 -35.93 -15.34 -20.05
CA LEU A 272 -36.79 -16.15 -20.90
C LEU A 272 -38.25 -16.16 -20.39
N ASP A 273 -38.45 -16.27 -19.07
CA ASP A 273 -39.75 -16.21 -18.43
C ASP A 273 -40.45 -14.86 -18.65
N ARG A 274 -39.74 -13.75 -18.54
CA ARG A 274 -40.28 -12.43 -18.81
C ARG A 274 -40.70 -12.26 -20.28
N ARG A 275 -39.88 -12.74 -21.23
CA ARG A 275 -40.20 -12.70 -22.70
C ARG A 275 -41.45 -13.48 -23.05
N ILE A 276 -41.64 -14.66 -22.46
CA ILE A 276 -42.84 -15.50 -22.68
C ILE A 276 -44.07 -14.79 -22.13
N SER A 277 -43.95 -14.02 -21.05
CA SER A 277 -45.08 -13.25 -20.47
C SER A 277 -45.47 -12.03 -21.30
N THR A 278 -44.57 -11.50 -22.17
CA THR A 278 -44.78 -10.30 -22.98
C THR A 278 -45.11 -10.59 -24.44
N SER A 279 -45.20 -11.85 -24.87
CA SER A 279 -45.60 -12.29 -26.23
C SER A 279 -44.72 -11.77 -27.39
N GLU A 280 -43.45 -11.44 -27.14
CA GLU A 280 -42.55 -10.97 -28.21
C GLU A 280 -41.54 -12.05 -28.60
N GLU A 281 -41.62 -12.50 -29.85
CA GLU A 281 -40.63 -13.34 -30.52
C GLU A 281 -39.40 -12.51 -30.91
N THR A 282 -38.43 -12.33 -30.05
CA THR A 282 -37.15 -11.75 -30.45
C THR A 282 -35.96 -12.50 -29.85
N GLY A 283 -35.21 -13.12 -30.71
CA GLY A 283 -33.81 -13.57 -30.63
C GLY A 283 -33.38 -14.49 -29.48
N ARG A 284 -32.48 -15.41 -29.76
CA ARG A 284 -31.81 -16.32 -28.81
C ARG A 284 -31.06 -15.55 -27.70
N PRO A 285 -31.15 -15.96 -26.44
CA PRO A 285 -30.31 -15.46 -25.36
C PRO A 285 -28.84 -15.78 -25.66
N GLY A 286 -27.98 -14.75 -25.65
CA GLY A 286 -26.55 -14.92 -25.93
C GLY A 286 -26.08 -14.51 -27.32
N ALA A 287 -26.95 -14.03 -28.17
CA ALA A 287 -26.61 -13.42 -29.47
C ALA A 287 -26.21 -11.94 -29.30
N ALA A 288 -25.48 -11.42 -30.29
CA ALA A 288 -25.11 -10.01 -30.44
C ALA A 288 -26.25 -9.04 -30.10
N LEU A 289 -25.91 -7.81 -29.67
CA LEU A 289 -26.90 -6.75 -29.42
C LEU A 289 -28.02 -6.75 -30.48
N PRO A 290 -29.29 -6.73 -30.08
CA PRO A 290 -30.39 -6.74 -31.04
C PRO A 290 -30.33 -5.49 -31.94
N PRO A 291 -30.94 -5.51 -33.13
CA PRO A 291 -31.05 -4.32 -33.93
C PRO A 291 -31.96 -3.32 -33.20
N LEU A 292 -31.37 -2.18 -32.84
CA LEU A 292 -32.05 -1.05 -32.19
C LEU A 292 -32.36 0.03 -33.24
N ASP A 293 -33.40 0.81 -33.02
CA ASP A 293 -33.57 2.06 -33.72
C ASP A 293 -32.45 3.05 -33.37
N GLN A 294 -32.38 4.13 -34.16
CA GLN A 294 -31.28 5.09 -34.05
C GLN A 294 -31.25 5.83 -32.68
N GLU A 295 -32.41 6.08 -32.09
CA GLU A 295 -32.54 6.78 -30.81
C GLU A 295 -32.12 5.87 -29.66
N ALA A 296 -32.67 4.66 -29.55
CA ALA A 296 -32.29 3.68 -28.56
C ALA A 296 -30.79 3.29 -28.63
N GLN A 297 -30.24 3.22 -29.89
CA GLN A 297 -28.80 2.97 -30.04
C GLN A 297 -27.95 4.13 -29.50
N ARG A 298 -28.34 5.39 -29.71
CA ARG A 298 -27.62 6.57 -29.17
C ARG A 298 -27.68 6.59 -27.67
N THR A 299 -28.82 6.28 -27.06
CA THR A 299 -29.00 6.19 -25.62
C THR A 299 -28.14 5.07 -25.04
N LEU A 300 -28.10 3.90 -25.68
CA LEU A 300 -27.23 2.77 -25.27
C LEU A 300 -25.75 3.15 -25.37
N ASP A 301 -25.33 3.91 -26.40
CA ASP A 301 -23.97 4.39 -26.58
C ASP A 301 -23.52 5.27 -25.40
N VAL A 302 -24.38 6.22 -24.99
CA VAL A 302 -24.14 7.10 -23.84
C VAL A 302 -24.10 6.29 -22.55
N ALA A 303 -25.09 5.42 -22.33
CA ALA A 303 -25.16 4.52 -21.17
C ALA A 303 -23.90 3.66 -21.02
N ALA A 304 -23.38 3.11 -22.12
CA ALA A 304 -22.17 2.29 -22.11
C ALA A 304 -20.92 3.06 -21.66
N VAL A 305 -20.85 4.36 -21.96
CA VAL A 305 -19.76 5.26 -21.54
C VAL A 305 -19.90 5.68 -20.07
N LEU A 306 -21.13 5.93 -19.59
CA LEU A 306 -21.37 6.33 -18.20
C LEU A 306 -20.93 5.26 -17.19
N GLY A 307 -21.08 3.99 -17.56
CA GLY A 307 -20.63 2.90 -16.69
C GLY A 307 -21.70 1.80 -16.55
N PRO A 308 -21.46 0.83 -15.64
CA PRO A 308 -22.39 -0.29 -15.46
C PRO A 308 -23.67 0.08 -14.70
N GLU A 309 -23.61 1.17 -13.91
CA GLU A 309 -24.75 1.70 -13.15
C GLU A 309 -24.63 3.24 -13.09
N PHE A 310 -25.70 3.95 -13.36
CA PHE A 310 -25.73 5.41 -13.41
C PHE A 310 -27.14 5.96 -13.17
N PRO A 311 -27.27 7.19 -12.60
CA PRO A 311 -28.55 7.88 -12.46
C PRO A 311 -29.15 8.30 -13.82
N PHE A 312 -30.47 8.26 -13.94
CA PHE A 312 -31.19 8.75 -15.12
C PHE A 312 -30.85 10.22 -15.44
N GLY A 313 -30.73 11.07 -14.41
CA GLY A 313 -30.39 12.47 -14.57
C GLY A 313 -29.01 12.73 -15.20
N ILE A 314 -28.02 11.83 -14.97
CA ILE A 314 -26.71 11.91 -15.64
C ILE A 314 -26.84 11.50 -17.11
N LEU A 315 -27.59 10.43 -17.38
CA LEU A 315 -27.88 10.00 -18.76
C LEU A 315 -28.55 11.10 -19.57
N LEU A 316 -29.54 11.79 -18.98
CA LEU A 316 -30.27 12.90 -19.60
C LEU A 316 -29.30 14.03 -19.97
N ARG A 317 -28.46 14.47 -19.05
CA ARG A 317 -27.51 15.55 -19.31
C ARG A 317 -26.43 15.14 -20.34
N ALA A 318 -25.93 13.95 -20.27
CA ALA A 318 -24.87 13.47 -21.16
C ALA A 318 -25.39 13.20 -22.59
N SER A 319 -26.63 12.75 -22.75
CA SER A 319 -27.25 12.55 -24.05
C SER A 319 -27.56 13.86 -24.75
N GLY A 320 -27.99 14.89 -23.99
CA GLY A 320 -28.49 16.15 -24.50
C GLY A 320 -29.82 16.03 -25.20
N GLU A 321 -30.58 14.96 -24.92
CA GLU A 321 -31.91 14.70 -25.48
C GLU A 321 -32.99 15.31 -24.61
N ASP A 322 -34.22 15.41 -25.18
CA ASP A 322 -35.40 15.73 -24.43
C ASP A 322 -35.78 14.61 -23.47
N GLU A 323 -36.24 14.95 -22.27
CA GLU A 323 -36.50 14.00 -21.17
C GLU A 323 -37.54 12.94 -21.59
N GLU A 324 -38.63 13.31 -22.28
CA GLU A 324 -39.67 12.38 -22.68
C GLU A 324 -39.17 11.38 -23.72
N ARG A 325 -38.41 11.84 -24.73
CA ARG A 325 -37.77 11.00 -25.75
C ARG A 325 -36.73 10.05 -25.15
N LEU A 326 -35.95 10.55 -24.21
CA LEU A 326 -34.98 9.71 -23.49
C LEU A 326 -35.67 8.60 -22.69
N ALA A 327 -36.78 8.95 -21.97
CA ALA A 327 -37.56 7.97 -21.23
C ALA A 327 -38.12 6.88 -22.16
N GLU A 328 -38.68 7.24 -23.29
CA GLU A 328 -39.12 6.27 -24.30
C GLU A 328 -37.98 5.38 -24.81
N SER A 329 -36.78 5.93 -25.01
CA SER A 329 -35.62 5.15 -25.44
C SER A 329 -35.14 4.20 -24.36
N VAL A 330 -35.17 4.62 -23.09
CA VAL A 330 -34.86 3.79 -21.93
C VAL A 330 -35.88 2.65 -21.80
N ASP A 331 -37.17 2.94 -21.94
CA ASP A 331 -38.23 1.90 -21.92
C ASP A 331 -37.97 0.83 -22.98
N ARG A 332 -37.59 1.22 -24.22
CA ARG A 332 -37.21 0.28 -25.28
C ARG A 332 -35.97 -0.55 -24.89
N LEU A 333 -34.95 0.06 -24.28
CA LEU A 333 -33.76 -0.66 -23.84
C LEU A 333 -34.07 -1.64 -22.70
N VAL A 334 -34.96 -1.26 -21.78
CA VAL A 334 -35.45 -2.14 -20.71
C VAL A 334 -36.25 -3.28 -21.27
N ALA A 335 -37.19 -3.03 -22.23
CA ALA A 335 -37.97 -4.07 -22.90
C ALA A 335 -37.04 -5.09 -23.62
N HIS A 336 -35.95 -4.63 -24.24
CA HIS A 336 -34.94 -5.50 -24.86
C HIS A 336 -34.03 -6.21 -23.85
N GLY A 337 -34.15 -5.92 -22.56
CA GLY A 337 -33.31 -6.48 -21.51
C GLY A 337 -31.85 -6.00 -21.54
N LEU A 338 -31.59 -4.83 -22.14
CA LEU A 338 -30.26 -4.21 -22.20
C LEU A 338 -29.96 -3.31 -21.02
N LEU A 339 -30.99 -2.71 -20.42
CA LEU A 339 -30.95 -1.98 -19.16
C LEU A 339 -32.02 -2.50 -18.22
N TYR A 340 -31.87 -2.21 -16.93
CA TYR A 340 -32.92 -2.41 -15.93
C TYR A 340 -32.90 -1.28 -14.91
N GLU A 341 -34.06 -0.99 -14.33
CA GLU A 341 -34.20 0.02 -13.29
C GLU A 341 -33.90 -0.55 -11.90
N ARG A 342 -33.27 0.28 -11.09
CA ARG A 342 -33.02 0.06 -9.67
C ARG A 342 -33.70 1.15 -8.81
N PRO A 343 -33.93 0.89 -7.53
CA PRO A 343 -34.42 1.91 -6.60
C PRO A 343 -33.51 3.16 -6.62
N GLY A 344 -34.10 4.36 -6.59
CA GLY A 344 -33.38 5.62 -6.56
C GLY A 344 -33.07 6.20 -7.96
N GLU A 345 -33.91 5.90 -8.95
CA GLU A 345 -33.76 6.37 -10.35
C GLU A 345 -32.44 5.95 -11.00
N LEU A 346 -31.91 4.81 -10.58
CA LEU A 346 -30.68 4.23 -11.12
C LEU A 346 -30.99 3.30 -12.27
N LEU A 347 -30.22 3.41 -13.34
CA LEU A 347 -30.21 2.50 -14.47
C LEU A 347 -28.94 1.63 -14.43
N ALA A 348 -29.04 0.37 -14.78
CA ALA A 348 -27.89 -0.53 -14.79
C ALA A 348 -27.95 -1.52 -15.95
N PHE A 349 -26.77 -1.92 -16.43
CA PHE A 349 -26.64 -3.04 -17.34
C PHE A 349 -26.81 -4.37 -16.61
N PRO A 350 -27.61 -5.32 -17.14
CA PRO A 350 -27.75 -6.65 -16.54
C PRO A 350 -26.42 -7.41 -16.47
N GLU A 351 -25.58 -7.20 -17.47
CA GLU A 351 -24.28 -7.84 -17.63
C GLU A 351 -23.25 -6.83 -18.15
N ASP A 352 -22.04 -6.85 -17.58
CA ASP A 352 -20.94 -6.01 -18.08
C ASP A 352 -20.58 -6.30 -19.52
N ARG A 353 -20.73 -7.57 -19.96
CA ARG A 353 -20.49 -7.95 -21.34
C ARG A 353 -21.32 -7.13 -22.33
N LEU A 354 -22.59 -6.87 -22.01
CA LEU A 354 -23.46 -6.05 -22.86
C LEU A 354 -22.93 -4.62 -22.96
N ARG A 355 -22.52 -4.05 -21.83
CA ARG A 355 -21.88 -2.73 -21.79
C ARG A 355 -20.58 -2.70 -22.60
N GLU A 356 -19.70 -3.68 -22.39
CA GLU A 356 -18.42 -3.78 -23.09
C GLU A 356 -18.61 -3.94 -24.60
N GLU A 357 -19.61 -4.70 -25.04
CA GLU A 357 -19.95 -4.86 -26.45
C GLU A 357 -20.49 -3.55 -27.04
N ALA A 358 -21.39 -2.85 -26.33
CA ALA A 358 -21.89 -1.55 -26.75
C ALA A 358 -20.77 -0.51 -26.84
N TYR A 359 -19.92 -0.44 -25.81
CA TYR A 359 -18.75 0.45 -25.77
C TYR A 359 -17.74 0.11 -26.87
N GLY A 360 -17.51 -1.20 -27.12
CA GLY A 360 -16.56 -1.67 -28.14
C GLY A 360 -16.97 -1.29 -29.57
N ARG A 361 -18.26 -1.10 -29.84
CA ARG A 361 -18.78 -0.67 -31.16
C ARG A 361 -18.55 0.81 -31.47
N LEU A 362 -18.25 1.61 -30.43
CA LEU A 362 -18.03 3.04 -30.59
C LEU A 362 -16.69 3.31 -31.29
N THR A 363 -16.71 4.21 -32.27
CA THR A 363 -15.48 4.76 -32.84
C THR A 363 -14.75 5.59 -31.81
N GLU A 364 -13.45 5.75 -31.96
CA GLU A 364 -12.63 6.54 -31.03
C GLU A 364 -13.13 7.98 -30.89
N SER A 365 -13.47 8.63 -32.00
CA SER A 365 -14.03 9.98 -31.97
C SER A 365 -15.37 10.06 -31.22
N ARG A 366 -16.21 9.03 -31.36
CA ARG A 366 -17.48 8.95 -30.62
C ARG A 366 -17.25 8.73 -29.13
N ARG A 367 -16.32 7.85 -28.76
CA ARG A 367 -15.93 7.64 -27.36
C ARG A 367 -15.45 8.92 -26.71
N ARG A 368 -14.53 9.64 -27.36
CA ARG A 368 -14.03 10.93 -26.85
C ARG A 368 -15.16 11.93 -26.60
N LEU A 369 -16.04 12.11 -27.59
CA LEU A 369 -17.16 13.01 -27.43
C LEU A 369 -18.09 12.63 -26.28
N LEU A 370 -18.41 11.35 -26.14
CA LEU A 370 -19.31 10.88 -25.10
C LEU A 370 -18.66 10.94 -23.71
N HIS A 371 -17.37 10.64 -23.59
CA HIS A 371 -16.64 10.83 -22.33
C HIS A 371 -16.57 12.30 -21.92
N HIS A 372 -16.31 13.22 -22.85
CA HIS A 372 -16.35 14.64 -22.57
C HIS A 372 -17.72 15.07 -22.01
N ARG A 373 -18.83 14.70 -22.70
CA ARG A 373 -20.19 15.00 -22.23
C ARG A 373 -20.54 14.36 -20.90
N ALA A 374 -20.12 13.12 -20.67
CA ALA A 374 -20.28 12.43 -19.39
C ALA A 374 -19.56 13.17 -18.26
N GLY A 375 -18.34 13.65 -18.51
CA GLY A 375 -17.60 14.47 -17.55
C GLY A 375 -18.33 15.79 -17.24
N GLU A 376 -18.80 16.50 -18.25
CA GLU A 376 -19.57 17.74 -18.05
C GLU A 376 -20.90 17.50 -17.30
N ALA A 377 -21.58 16.41 -17.61
CA ALA A 377 -22.82 16.04 -16.93
C ALA A 377 -22.59 15.73 -15.43
N LEU A 378 -21.53 14.99 -15.11
CA LEU A 378 -21.13 14.69 -13.73
C LEU A 378 -20.71 15.95 -12.96
N GLU A 379 -19.89 16.79 -13.58
CA GLU A 379 -19.41 18.04 -12.98
C GLU A 379 -20.58 19.01 -12.66
N ALA A 380 -21.56 19.11 -13.59
CA ALA A 380 -22.73 19.95 -13.42
C ALA A 380 -23.67 19.50 -12.28
N MET A 381 -23.56 18.28 -11.79
CA MET A 381 -24.31 17.81 -10.61
C MET A 381 -23.74 18.33 -9.29
N GLY A 382 -22.53 18.87 -9.31
CA GLY A 382 -21.91 19.49 -8.14
C GLY A 382 -21.63 18.54 -6.97
N ASN A 383 -21.68 17.24 -7.20
CA ASN A 383 -21.42 16.23 -6.18
C ASN A 383 -19.92 15.96 -6.11
N ALA A 384 -19.28 16.34 -5.02
CA ALA A 384 -17.83 16.25 -4.85
C ALA A 384 -17.40 15.01 -4.04
N ASP A 385 -18.14 13.90 -4.12
CA ASP A 385 -17.73 12.68 -3.49
C ASP A 385 -16.53 12.03 -4.21
N LEU A 386 -15.84 11.13 -3.50
CA LEU A 386 -14.65 10.46 -4.03
C LEU A 386 -14.93 9.73 -5.34
N THR A 387 -16.04 9.05 -5.44
CA THR A 387 -16.42 8.26 -6.63
C THR A 387 -16.60 9.17 -7.84
N THR A 388 -17.23 10.31 -7.64
CA THR A 388 -17.42 11.33 -8.67
C THR A 388 -16.10 11.95 -9.13
N ILE A 389 -15.16 12.25 -8.20
CA ILE A 389 -13.83 12.79 -8.55
C ILE A 389 -13.06 11.82 -9.47
N TYR A 390 -13.02 10.54 -9.10
CA TYR A 390 -12.32 9.53 -9.91
C TYR A 390 -13.01 9.31 -11.26
N ALA A 391 -14.35 9.34 -11.31
CA ALA A 391 -15.10 9.29 -12.55
C ALA A 391 -14.81 10.52 -13.46
N LEU A 392 -14.76 11.73 -12.89
CA LEU A 392 -14.40 12.97 -13.60
C LEU A 392 -12.97 12.91 -14.15
N ALA A 393 -12.00 12.48 -13.33
CA ALA A 393 -10.62 12.32 -13.76
C ALA A 393 -10.52 11.40 -14.99
N ARG A 394 -11.23 10.25 -14.95
CA ARG A 394 -11.29 9.31 -16.05
C ARG A 394 -12.00 9.87 -17.28
N HIS A 395 -13.20 10.43 -17.09
CA HIS A 395 -14.00 10.91 -18.22
C HIS A 395 -13.30 12.07 -18.96
N PHE A 396 -12.73 13.03 -18.27
CA PHE A 396 -12.01 14.12 -18.90
C PHE A 396 -10.71 13.67 -19.58
N TYR A 397 -10.00 12.69 -19.00
CA TYR A 397 -8.83 12.10 -19.65
C TYR A 397 -9.19 11.40 -20.96
N LEU A 398 -10.19 10.50 -20.93
CA LEU A 398 -10.65 9.79 -22.14
C LEU A 398 -11.37 10.70 -23.14
N GLY A 399 -11.99 11.76 -22.65
CA GLY A 399 -12.64 12.79 -23.45
C GLY A 399 -11.67 13.77 -24.10
N ARG A 400 -10.35 13.70 -23.77
CA ARG A 400 -9.34 14.67 -24.20
C ARG A 400 -9.71 16.12 -23.85
N SER A 401 -10.31 16.31 -22.69
CA SER A 401 -10.54 17.61 -22.08
C SER A 401 -9.34 17.95 -21.22
N ASP A 402 -8.23 18.23 -21.87
CA ASP A 402 -6.89 18.15 -21.29
C ASP A 402 -6.72 19.05 -20.05
N GLU A 403 -7.26 20.29 -20.03
CA GLU A 403 -7.22 21.18 -18.86
C GLU A 403 -7.93 20.56 -17.63
N LYS A 404 -9.18 20.10 -17.82
CA LYS A 404 -9.95 19.46 -16.75
C LYS A 404 -9.36 18.10 -16.35
N SER A 405 -8.77 17.38 -17.32
CA SER A 405 -8.05 16.15 -17.07
C SER A 405 -6.86 16.39 -16.14
N VAL A 406 -6.04 17.42 -16.35
CA VAL A 406 -4.95 17.81 -15.44
C VAL A 406 -5.52 18.07 -14.05
N GLN A 407 -6.54 18.91 -13.95
CA GLN A 407 -7.15 19.29 -12.69
C GLN A 407 -7.64 18.09 -11.89
N TYR A 408 -8.51 17.26 -12.46
CA TYR A 408 -9.14 16.15 -11.71
C TYR A 408 -8.19 14.98 -11.47
N ASN A 409 -7.23 14.72 -12.36
CA ASN A 409 -6.23 13.69 -12.11
C ASN A 409 -5.22 14.13 -11.02
N ARG A 410 -4.85 15.41 -10.90
CA ARG A 410 -4.06 15.90 -9.76
C ARG A 410 -4.82 15.73 -8.44
N ILE A 411 -6.12 16.06 -8.42
CA ILE A 411 -6.97 15.89 -7.23
C ILE A 411 -7.05 14.40 -6.84
N ALA A 412 -7.29 13.51 -7.81
CA ALA A 412 -7.36 12.08 -7.56
C ALA A 412 -6.02 11.52 -7.04
N ALA A 413 -4.89 12.00 -7.58
CA ALA A 413 -3.58 11.63 -7.11
C ALA A 413 -3.30 12.11 -5.67
N GLU A 414 -3.67 13.34 -5.33
CA GLU A 414 -3.52 13.86 -3.97
C GLU A 414 -4.35 13.04 -2.96
N ILE A 415 -5.58 12.71 -3.31
CA ILE A 415 -6.44 11.84 -2.49
C ILE A 415 -5.80 10.45 -2.33
N ALA A 416 -5.26 9.89 -3.41
CA ALA A 416 -4.60 8.58 -3.37
C ALA A 416 -3.34 8.61 -2.48
N ASN A 417 -2.52 9.66 -2.58
CA ASN A 417 -1.33 9.83 -1.73
C ASN A 417 -1.71 9.96 -0.25
N ARG A 418 -2.72 10.75 0.07
CA ARG A 418 -3.24 10.86 1.44
C ARG A 418 -3.82 9.54 1.96
N ALA A 419 -4.35 8.72 1.05
CA ALA A 419 -4.83 7.37 1.37
C ALA A 419 -3.68 6.34 1.39
N LEU A 420 -2.42 6.74 1.26
CA LEU A 420 -1.23 5.87 1.18
C LEU A 420 -1.36 4.79 0.09
N ALA A 421 -1.92 5.18 -1.05
CA ALA A 421 -2.07 4.39 -2.27
C ALA A 421 -1.24 4.98 -3.43
N PRO A 422 0.11 4.96 -3.32
CA PRO A 422 0.98 5.63 -4.28
C PRO A 422 0.92 5.03 -5.70
N ASP A 423 0.51 3.76 -5.87
CA ASP A 423 0.30 3.19 -7.21
C ASP A 423 -0.81 3.92 -7.96
N VAL A 424 -1.95 4.13 -7.28
CA VAL A 424 -3.09 4.86 -7.84
C VAL A 424 -2.73 6.32 -8.11
N ALA A 425 -1.99 6.95 -7.16
CA ALA A 425 -1.53 8.32 -7.32
C ALA A 425 -0.62 8.46 -8.53
N ARG A 426 0.34 7.56 -8.72
CA ARG A 426 1.26 7.53 -9.85
C ARG A 426 0.52 7.48 -11.19
N ASP A 427 -0.47 6.61 -11.31
CA ASP A 427 -1.24 6.46 -12.55
C ASP A 427 -2.04 7.72 -12.89
N HIS A 428 -2.63 8.37 -11.89
CA HIS A 428 -3.30 9.66 -12.09
C HIS A 428 -2.32 10.78 -12.44
N LEU A 429 -1.14 10.85 -11.79
CA LEU A 429 -0.10 11.83 -12.15
C LEU A 429 0.43 11.64 -13.56
N ALA A 430 0.60 10.37 -14.00
CA ALA A 430 1.01 10.08 -15.37
C ALA A 430 -0.02 10.59 -16.40
N ARG A 431 -1.32 10.39 -16.13
CA ARG A 431 -2.41 10.92 -16.97
C ARG A 431 -2.46 12.45 -16.94
N ALA A 432 -2.28 13.06 -15.78
CA ALA A 432 -2.20 14.53 -15.67
C ALA A 432 -1.03 15.09 -16.47
N LEU A 433 0.14 14.45 -16.41
CA LEU A 433 1.33 14.86 -17.16
C LEU A 433 1.12 14.73 -18.68
N GLU A 434 0.52 13.61 -19.15
CA GLU A 434 0.17 13.44 -20.56
C GLU A 434 -0.78 14.56 -21.03
N SER A 435 -1.81 14.86 -20.24
CA SER A 435 -2.79 15.91 -20.56
C SER A 435 -2.15 17.31 -20.54
N GLN A 436 -1.24 17.60 -19.60
CA GLN A 436 -0.51 18.86 -19.53
C GLN A 436 0.34 19.11 -20.80
N ARG A 437 1.04 18.07 -21.25
CA ARG A 437 1.83 18.13 -22.49
C ARG A 437 0.99 18.38 -23.75
N SER A 438 -0.26 17.91 -23.75
CA SER A 438 -1.22 18.14 -24.84
C SER A 438 -1.85 19.52 -24.75
N PHE A 439 -2.28 19.95 -23.57
CA PHE A 439 -3.01 21.19 -23.31
C PHE A 439 -2.14 22.42 -23.44
N ASN A 440 -0.99 22.43 -22.77
CA ASN A 440 -0.10 23.57 -22.72
C ASN A 440 1.37 23.16 -22.76
N PRO A 441 1.88 22.75 -23.93
CA PRO A 441 3.24 22.25 -24.09
C PRO A 441 4.34 23.30 -23.84
N ASP A 442 3.95 24.58 -23.81
CA ASP A 442 4.88 25.69 -23.57
C ASP A 442 5.04 26.00 -22.07
N ASP A 443 4.15 25.57 -21.23
CA ASP A 443 4.21 25.73 -19.77
C ASP A 443 5.04 24.62 -19.12
N ARG A 444 6.37 24.73 -19.31
CA ARG A 444 7.34 23.77 -18.76
C ARG A 444 7.44 23.83 -17.23
N ASP A 445 7.10 24.97 -16.63
CA ASP A 445 7.11 25.12 -15.18
C ASP A 445 6.00 24.28 -14.53
N SER A 446 4.75 24.37 -15.02
CA SER A 446 3.66 23.50 -14.57
C SER A 446 3.90 22.02 -14.88
N GLU A 447 4.50 21.70 -16.03
CA GLU A 447 4.91 20.32 -16.35
C GLU A 447 5.93 19.81 -15.34
N SER A 448 6.91 20.65 -14.91
CA SER A 448 7.93 20.27 -13.94
C SER A 448 7.36 19.92 -12.57
N GLU A 449 6.28 20.56 -12.14
CA GLU A 449 5.57 20.21 -10.91
C GLU A 449 5.01 18.79 -10.97
N LEU A 450 4.34 18.44 -12.08
CA LEU A 450 3.80 17.08 -12.27
C LEU A 450 4.90 16.03 -12.36
N VAL A 451 6.03 16.36 -13.01
CA VAL A 451 7.21 15.49 -13.08
C VAL A 451 7.78 15.23 -11.67
N LEU A 452 7.88 16.27 -10.83
CA LEU A 452 8.34 16.12 -9.45
C LEU A 452 7.41 15.22 -8.64
N GLU A 453 6.10 15.48 -8.69
CA GLU A 453 5.10 14.69 -7.99
C GLU A 453 5.11 13.22 -8.45
N LEU A 454 5.21 12.99 -9.77
CA LEU A 454 5.29 11.64 -10.34
C LEU A 454 6.58 10.91 -9.92
N ALA A 455 7.73 11.59 -9.98
CA ALA A 455 8.99 11.01 -9.56
C ALA A 455 9.00 10.70 -8.05
N ARG A 456 8.44 11.60 -7.21
CA ARG A 456 8.30 11.39 -5.76
C ARG A 456 7.45 10.16 -5.47
N THR A 457 6.26 10.09 -6.04
CA THR A 457 5.36 8.94 -5.85
C THR A 457 5.98 7.63 -6.35
N THR A 458 6.74 7.69 -7.46
CA THR A 458 7.47 6.54 -8.00
C THR A 458 8.61 6.11 -7.07
N ASN A 459 9.31 7.07 -6.46
CA ASN A 459 10.34 6.81 -5.45
C ASN A 459 9.77 6.15 -4.19
N GLU A 460 8.63 6.64 -3.69
CA GLU A 460 7.89 6.06 -2.56
C GLU A 460 7.49 4.59 -2.79
N LEU A 461 7.28 4.20 -4.06
CA LEU A 461 7.06 2.82 -4.47
C LEU A 461 8.34 1.96 -4.48
N GLY A 462 9.50 2.51 -4.13
CA GLY A 462 10.78 1.83 -4.23
C GLY A 462 11.28 1.65 -5.68
N ARG A 463 10.63 2.27 -6.67
CA ARG A 463 10.99 2.18 -8.09
C ARG A 463 12.03 3.23 -8.46
N LEU A 464 13.19 3.18 -7.78
CA LEU A 464 14.24 4.20 -7.86
C LEU A 464 14.74 4.46 -9.29
N GLN A 465 14.92 3.40 -10.09
CA GLN A 465 15.38 3.53 -11.48
C GLN A 465 14.35 4.22 -12.38
N GLU A 466 13.06 3.93 -12.18
CA GLU A 466 11.96 4.57 -12.91
C GLU A 466 11.87 6.06 -12.54
N ALA A 467 11.96 6.39 -11.24
CA ALA A 467 11.97 7.77 -10.76
C ALA A 467 13.16 8.58 -11.33
N GLU A 468 14.35 7.99 -11.34
CA GLU A 468 15.53 8.58 -11.98
C GLU A 468 15.30 8.82 -13.48
N GLY A 469 14.75 7.83 -14.21
CA GLY A 469 14.44 7.94 -15.63
C GLY A 469 13.49 9.12 -15.92
N ILE A 470 12.39 9.23 -15.18
CA ILE A 470 11.42 10.32 -15.30
C ILE A 470 12.09 11.69 -15.18
N LEU A 471 12.95 11.87 -14.17
CA LEU A 471 13.66 13.14 -13.93
C LEU A 471 14.70 13.44 -15.00
N ARG A 472 15.52 12.45 -15.38
CA ARG A 472 16.57 12.63 -16.39
C ARG A 472 15.97 12.93 -17.75
N ASP A 473 14.98 12.20 -18.19
CA ASP A 473 14.31 12.40 -19.48
C ASP A 473 13.75 13.82 -19.58
N PHE A 474 13.11 14.33 -18.53
CA PHE A 474 12.60 15.70 -18.53
C PHE A 474 13.72 16.75 -18.55
N LEU A 475 14.75 16.58 -17.71
CA LEU A 475 15.87 17.51 -17.61
C LEU A 475 16.73 17.54 -18.88
N GLU A 476 16.92 16.39 -19.54
CA GLU A 476 17.66 16.30 -20.81
C GLU A 476 16.89 16.95 -21.96
N GLN A 477 15.58 16.66 -22.09
CA GLN A 477 14.73 17.33 -23.06
C GLN A 477 14.68 18.86 -22.87
N GLY A 478 14.78 19.32 -21.62
CA GLY A 478 14.78 20.72 -21.24
C GLY A 478 16.14 21.38 -21.16
N LYS A 479 17.27 20.73 -21.57
CA LYS A 479 18.62 21.23 -21.30
C LYS A 479 18.90 22.65 -21.83
N ASP A 480 18.39 22.95 -23.03
CA ASP A 480 18.51 24.24 -23.67
C ASP A 480 17.18 25.01 -23.75
N ASP A 481 16.15 24.52 -23.08
CA ASP A 481 14.79 25.08 -23.11
C ASP A 481 14.67 26.25 -22.11
N ARG A 482 14.57 27.46 -22.65
CA ARG A 482 14.42 28.69 -21.86
C ARG A 482 13.04 28.85 -21.23
N ARG A 483 12.08 28.02 -21.59
CA ARG A 483 10.73 28.02 -21.01
C ARG A 483 10.69 27.36 -19.62
N LEU A 484 11.69 26.54 -19.28
CA LEU A 484 11.85 26.03 -17.92
C LEU A 484 12.68 27.02 -17.11
N SER A 485 12.05 27.62 -16.11
CA SER A 485 12.68 28.57 -15.20
C SER A 485 13.79 27.91 -14.37
N ALA A 486 14.77 28.71 -13.94
CA ALA A 486 15.94 28.22 -13.20
C ALA A 486 15.56 27.50 -11.88
N ARG A 487 14.55 28.02 -11.17
CA ARG A 487 14.10 27.46 -9.89
C ARG A 487 13.44 26.08 -10.04
N PRO A 488 12.44 25.84 -10.88
CA PRO A 488 11.88 24.50 -11.13
C PRO A 488 12.96 23.49 -11.57
N ARG A 489 13.87 23.92 -12.46
CA ARG A 489 15.00 23.10 -12.89
C ARG A 489 15.86 22.64 -11.71
N ALA A 490 16.32 23.58 -10.88
CA ALA A 490 17.16 23.28 -9.73
C ALA A 490 16.43 22.38 -8.72
N THR A 491 15.12 22.56 -8.54
CA THR A 491 14.29 21.69 -7.70
C THR A 491 14.29 20.25 -8.20
N LEU A 492 14.12 20.03 -9.50
CA LEU A 492 14.16 18.69 -10.08
C LEU A 492 15.56 18.05 -10.02
N GLU A 493 16.63 18.86 -10.25
CA GLU A 493 18.01 18.41 -10.13
C GLU A 493 18.33 17.98 -8.68
N ILE A 494 17.88 18.72 -7.66
CA ILE A 494 18.04 18.33 -6.25
C ILE A 494 17.23 17.07 -5.94
N TYR A 495 16.03 16.92 -6.46
CA TYR A 495 15.27 15.70 -6.26
C TYR A 495 15.91 14.50 -6.99
N LEU A 496 16.52 14.71 -8.17
CA LEU A 496 17.34 13.69 -8.84
C LEU A 496 18.54 13.27 -7.96
N ALA A 497 19.25 14.24 -7.36
CA ALA A 497 20.33 13.95 -6.43
C ALA A 497 19.82 13.11 -5.23
N ARG A 498 18.63 13.40 -4.72
CA ARG A 498 17.98 12.60 -3.67
C ARG A 498 17.72 11.16 -4.12
N VAL A 499 17.14 10.95 -5.30
CA VAL A 499 16.87 9.59 -5.84
C VAL A 499 18.19 8.82 -6.05
N LEU A 500 19.25 9.48 -6.50
CA LEU A 500 20.58 8.89 -6.63
C LEU A 500 21.16 8.48 -5.28
N SER A 501 21.00 9.34 -4.26
CA SER A 501 21.39 9.06 -2.87
C SER A 501 20.62 7.85 -2.32
N ASP A 502 19.29 7.80 -2.50
CA ASP A 502 18.45 6.68 -2.07
C ASP A 502 18.84 5.36 -2.76
N ARG A 503 19.41 5.42 -3.96
CA ARG A 503 19.95 4.27 -4.69
C ARG A 503 21.37 3.87 -4.24
N GLY A 504 22.01 4.68 -3.41
CA GLY A 504 23.39 4.47 -2.95
C GLY A 504 24.46 5.02 -3.90
N ASP A 505 24.10 5.78 -4.92
CA ASP A 505 25.03 6.45 -5.82
C ASP A 505 25.38 7.85 -5.29
N TRP A 506 26.09 7.85 -4.15
CA TRP A 506 26.45 9.06 -3.41
C TRP A 506 27.29 10.03 -4.23
N ARG A 507 28.20 9.49 -5.07
CA ARG A 507 29.06 10.31 -5.92
C ARG A 507 28.25 11.11 -6.93
N SER A 508 27.39 10.45 -7.71
CA SER A 508 26.54 11.14 -8.68
C SER A 508 25.58 12.11 -8.00
N ALA A 509 25.06 11.77 -6.82
CA ALA A 509 24.22 12.67 -6.02
C ALA A 509 24.98 13.94 -5.63
N GLY A 510 26.21 13.82 -5.13
CA GLY A 510 27.09 14.94 -4.78
C GLY A 510 27.45 15.82 -6.00
N GLU A 511 27.76 15.21 -7.14
CA GLU A 511 28.05 15.94 -8.38
C GLU A 511 26.87 16.79 -8.85
N VAL A 512 25.65 16.25 -8.79
CA VAL A 512 24.42 16.99 -9.12
C VAL A 512 24.18 18.12 -8.12
N ALA A 513 24.29 17.86 -6.83
CA ALA A 513 24.12 18.87 -5.78
C ALA A 513 25.14 20.02 -5.92
N GLN A 514 26.43 19.70 -6.16
CA GLN A 514 27.49 20.67 -6.39
C GLN A 514 27.22 21.53 -7.63
N LYS A 515 26.74 20.90 -8.73
CA LYS A 515 26.35 21.60 -9.96
C LYS A 515 25.22 22.58 -9.68
N VAL A 516 24.24 22.20 -8.91
CA VAL A 516 23.11 23.08 -8.53
C VAL A 516 23.65 24.28 -7.75
N LEU A 517 24.49 24.08 -6.73
CA LEU A 517 25.08 25.18 -5.94
C LEU A 517 25.92 26.17 -6.79
N ALA A 518 26.51 25.68 -7.87
CA ALA A 518 27.28 26.50 -8.80
C ALA A 518 26.41 27.19 -9.87
N SER A 519 25.12 26.91 -9.94
CA SER A 519 24.23 27.44 -10.99
C SER A 519 23.84 28.89 -10.70
N PRO A 520 23.87 29.80 -11.70
CA PRO A 520 23.44 31.19 -11.53
C PRO A 520 21.91 31.26 -11.33
N GLY A 521 21.44 32.23 -10.56
CA GLY A 521 20.03 32.50 -10.35
C GLY A 521 19.39 31.79 -9.17
N LEU A 522 20.19 31.16 -8.29
CA LEU A 522 19.73 30.57 -7.03
C LEU A 522 19.75 31.57 -5.85
N GLU A 523 20.07 32.83 -6.12
CA GLU A 523 20.03 33.87 -5.09
C GLU A 523 18.60 33.98 -4.52
N GLY A 524 18.46 33.82 -3.22
CA GLY A 524 17.16 33.82 -2.52
C GLY A 524 16.38 32.51 -2.54
N GLN A 525 16.91 31.45 -3.15
CA GLN A 525 16.29 30.12 -3.15
C GLN A 525 16.83 29.24 -2.01
N GLN A 526 16.62 29.70 -0.79
CA GLN A 526 17.20 29.07 0.43
C GLN A 526 16.88 27.58 0.55
N LEU A 527 15.66 27.14 0.19
CA LEU A 527 15.25 25.74 0.32
C LEU A 527 15.98 24.81 -0.66
N VAL A 528 16.21 25.26 -1.89
CA VAL A 528 17.00 24.51 -2.89
C VAL A 528 18.45 24.40 -2.43
N GLN A 529 19.03 25.51 -1.95
CA GLN A 529 20.40 25.53 -1.41
C GLN A 529 20.53 24.62 -0.18
N LEU A 530 19.57 24.66 0.76
CA LEU A 530 19.53 23.78 1.92
C LEU A 530 19.52 22.30 1.50
N GLY A 531 18.67 21.92 0.55
CA GLY A 531 18.63 20.58 0.01
C GLY A 531 19.95 20.16 -0.66
N ALA A 532 20.60 21.07 -1.39
CA ALA A 532 21.86 20.80 -2.06
C ALA A 532 23.02 20.60 -1.05
N HIS A 533 23.13 21.46 -0.03
CA HIS A 533 24.15 21.33 1.01
C HIS A 533 23.95 20.05 1.82
N ARG A 534 22.70 19.70 2.15
CA ARG A 534 22.37 18.43 2.79
C ARG A 534 22.89 17.23 1.98
N LEU A 535 22.52 17.11 0.71
CA LEU A 535 22.87 15.95 -0.13
C LEU A 535 24.37 15.90 -0.42
N LEU A 536 25.01 17.05 -0.57
CA LEU A 536 26.46 17.14 -0.73
C LEU A 536 27.21 16.71 0.54
N GLY A 537 26.71 17.12 1.71
CA GLY A 537 27.25 16.70 2.99
C GLY A 537 27.10 15.20 3.23
N GLU A 538 25.93 14.62 2.91
CA GLU A 538 25.72 13.17 2.92
C GLU A 538 26.67 12.45 1.95
N ALA A 539 26.82 12.94 0.71
CA ALA A 539 27.76 12.36 -0.26
C ALA A 539 29.19 12.35 0.26
N TYR A 540 29.69 13.47 0.79
CA TYR A 540 31.02 13.55 1.39
C TYR A 540 31.20 12.64 2.59
N PHE A 541 30.15 12.46 3.41
CA PHE A 541 30.18 11.53 4.53
C PHE A 541 30.44 10.10 4.08
N TYR A 542 29.67 9.63 3.07
CA TYR A 542 29.83 8.27 2.52
C TYR A 542 31.14 8.09 1.72
N GLU A 543 31.72 9.17 1.21
CA GLU A 543 33.07 9.18 0.62
C GLU A 543 34.19 9.26 1.66
N ALA A 544 33.87 9.24 2.96
CA ALA A 544 34.80 9.44 4.08
C ALA A 544 35.56 10.80 4.06
N ARG A 545 34.99 11.80 3.42
CA ARG A 545 35.47 13.19 3.37
C ARG A 545 34.83 14.02 4.47
N TYR A 546 35.11 13.63 5.71
CA TYR A 546 34.41 14.16 6.89
C TYR A 546 34.59 15.66 7.13
N PRO A 547 35.77 16.29 6.88
CA PRO A 547 35.91 17.73 7.02
C PRO A 547 34.99 18.52 6.06
N GLU A 548 34.89 18.06 4.81
CA GLU A 548 33.99 18.66 3.81
C GLU A 548 32.51 18.42 4.20
N ALA A 549 32.16 17.22 4.64
CA ALA A 549 30.79 16.91 5.13
C ALA A 549 30.39 17.83 6.30
N LEU A 550 31.35 18.11 7.23
CA LEU A 550 31.13 19.02 8.36
C LEU A 550 30.81 20.44 7.89
N ALA A 551 31.54 20.93 6.87
CA ALA A 551 31.34 22.26 6.30
C ALA A 551 29.92 22.36 5.66
N GLU A 552 29.54 21.35 4.87
CA GLU A 552 28.24 21.34 4.18
C GLU A 552 27.04 21.26 5.17
N HIS A 553 27.09 20.40 6.18
CA HIS A 553 26.05 20.34 7.21
C HIS A 553 26.02 21.58 8.10
N THR A 554 27.13 22.29 8.26
CA THR A 554 27.15 23.58 8.96
C THR A 554 26.40 24.65 8.15
N GLU A 555 26.59 24.67 6.83
CA GLU A 555 25.86 25.56 5.93
C GLU A 555 24.39 25.22 5.83
N GLU A 556 24.05 23.92 5.77
CA GLU A 556 22.65 23.43 5.88
C GLU A 556 21.96 24.00 7.13
N ILE A 557 22.59 23.88 8.30
CA ILE A 557 22.05 24.39 9.57
C ILE A 557 21.90 25.91 9.54
N ARG A 558 22.84 26.62 8.96
CA ARG A 558 22.80 28.08 8.83
C ARG A 558 21.57 28.50 8.01
N LEU A 559 21.39 27.92 6.84
CA LEU A 559 20.26 28.18 5.95
C LEU A 559 18.92 27.80 6.61
N ALA A 560 18.85 26.68 7.31
CA ALA A 560 17.68 26.26 8.03
C ALA A 560 17.27 27.26 9.13
N ARG A 561 18.26 27.84 9.86
CA ARG A 561 18.03 28.90 10.86
C ARG A 561 17.53 30.17 10.23
N GLU A 562 18.11 30.61 9.11
CA GLU A 562 17.65 31.79 8.38
C GLU A 562 16.23 31.63 7.84
N ALA A 563 15.86 30.42 7.45
CA ALA A 563 14.50 30.09 7.03
C ALA A 563 13.52 29.92 8.21
N GLY A 564 13.96 30.00 9.46
CA GLY A 564 13.14 29.81 10.66
C GLY A 564 12.62 28.37 10.81
N ASN A 565 13.27 27.38 10.17
CA ASN A 565 12.84 25.98 10.18
C ASN A 565 13.56 25.19 11.28
N GLU A 566 13.01 25.22 12.50
CA GLU A 566 13.61 24.53 13.65
C GLU A 566 13.77 23.01 13.44
N ARG A 567 12.82 22.37 12.71
CA ARG A 567 12.91 20.96 12.39
C ARG A 567 14.10 20.66 11.49
N ALA A 568 14.31 21.44 10.44
CA ALA A 568 15.46 21.29 9.54
C ALA A 568 16.79 21.55 10.26
N VAL A 569 16.84 22.51 11.18
CA VAL A 569 17.99 22.76 12.06
C VAL A 569 18.34 21.50 12.85
N ALA A 570 17.37 20.91 13.52
CA ALA A 570 17.59 19.73 14.36
C ALA A 570 18.04 18.50 13.55
N LEU A 571 17.45 18.28 12.36
CA LEU A 571 17.88 17.20 11.46
C LEU A 571 19.31 17.42 10.93
N GLY A 572 19.68 18.66 10.60
CA GLY A 572 21.05 19.02 10.22
C GLY A 572 22.04 18.80 11.36
N GLN A 573 21.65 19.18 12.60
CA GLN A 573 22.46 18.91 13.79
C GLN A 573 22.69 17.42 14.04
N ALA A 574 21.65 16.58 13.87
CA ALA A 574 21.79 15.13 13.99
C ALA A 574 22.80 14.56 12.97
N ARG A 575 22.75 15.02 11.71
CA ARG A 575 23.75 14.62 10.68
C ARG A 575 25.14 15.10 11.03
N ARG A 576 25.27 16.36 11.44
CA ARG A 576 26.57 16.94 11.84
C ARG A 576 27.17 16.22 13.05
N ALA A 577 26.35 15.79 14.01
CA ALA A 577 26.78 14.97 15.13
C ALA A 577 27.41 13.63 14.66
N GLY A 578 26.85 13.00 13.63
CA GLY A 578 27.44 11.81 13.02
C GLY A 578 28.83 12.08 12.44
N VAL A 579 28.98 13.19 11.73
CA VAL A 579 30.29 13.61 11.16
C VAL A 579 31.31 13.90 12.26
N LEU A 580 30.89 14.59 13.34
CA LEU A 580 31.77 14.88 14.49
C LEU A 580 32.27 13.59 15.17
N GLY A 581 31.37 12.57 15.27
CA GLY A 581 31.78 11.26 15.76
C GLY A 581 32.87 10.63 14.92
N MET A 582 32.76 10.68 13.58
CA MET A 582 33.77 10.16 12.66
C MET A 582 35.08 10.96 12.69
N LEU A 583 35.02 12.23 13.08
CA LEU A 583 36.21 13.09 13.28
C LEU A 583 36.83 12.92 14.68
N ASN A 584 36.39 11.91 15.45
CA ASN A 584 36.85 11.65 16.82
C ASN A 584 36.69 12.86 17.79
N GLN A 585 35.53 13.53 17.69
CA GLN A 585 35.08 14.62 18.55
C GLN A 585 33.86 14.22 19.35
N PRO A 586 33.96 13.26 20.31
CA PRO A 586 32.82 12.61 20.93
C PRO A 586 31.96 13.56 21.77
N GLU A 587 32.57 14.49 22.52
CA GLU A 587 31.84 15.41 23.37
C GLU A 587 30.95 16.36 22.52
N ALA A 588 31.47 16.84 21.40
CA ALA A 588 30.76 17.71 20.49
C ALA A 588 29.63 16.93 19.77
N ALA A 589 29.89 15.68 19.36
CA ALA A 589 28.90 14.82 18.73
C ALA A 589 27.72 14.54 19.66
N ILE A 590 27.96 14.16 20.89
CA ILE A 590 26.93 13.89 21.91
C ILE A 590 26.15 15.16 22.23
N ALA A 591 26.82 16.32 22.40
CA ALA A 591 26.15 17.59 22.68
C ALA A 591 25.17 17.97 21.56
N GLU A 592 25.63 17.89 20.29
CA GLU A 592 24.78 18.17 19.13
C GLU A 592 23.61 17.18 18.96
N ALA A 593 23.86 15.88 19.13
CA ALA A 593 22.80 14.87 19.06
C ALA A 593 21.74 15.08 20.14
N ARG A 594 22.16 15.48 21.36
CA ARG A 594 21.25 15.78 22.48
C ARG A 594 20.38 17.01 22.18
N GLU A 595 20.96 18.07 21.64
CA GLU A 595 20.22 19.25 21.21
C GLU A 595 19.21 18.89 20.10
N ALA A 596 19.64 18.09 19.12
CA ALA A 596 18.80 17.65 18.02
C ALA A 596 17.59 16.79 18.51
N ALA A 597 17.84 15.83 19.40
CA ALA A 597 16.80 14.97 19.96
C ALA A 597 15.76 15.82 20.74
N ALA A 598 16.21 16.71 21.63
CA ALA A 598 15.34 17.59 22.38
C ALA A 598 14.55 18.57 21.50
N ALA A 599 15.13 19.04 20.40
CA ALA A 599 14.45 19.91 19.46
C ALA A 599 13.39 19.13 18.67
N LEU A 600 13.71 17.94 18.16
CA LEU A 600 12.78 17.09 17.41
C LEU A 600 11.62 16.60 18.29
N GLU A 601 11.83 16.40 19.58
CA GLU A 601 10.73 16.07 20.50
C GLU A 601 9.69 17.21 20.60
N ARG A 602 10.13 18.46 20.46
CA ARG A 602 9.23 19.62 20.50
C ARG A 602 8.52 19.89 19.18
N VAL A 603 9.24 19.78 18.05
CA VAL A 603 8.74 20.27 16.75
C VAL A 603 8.63 19.18 15.67
N GLY A 604 9.20 18.01 15.91
CA GLY A 604 9.21 16.89 14.95
C GLY A 604 8.05 15.92 15.17
N PRO A 605 7.76 15.09 14.15
CA PRO A 605 6.92 13.92 14.35
C PRO A 605 7.56 12.94 15.33
N ALA A 606 6.75 12.18 16.07
CA ALA A 606 7.23 11.20 17.06
C ALA A 606 8.26 10.21 16.48
N ARG A 607 8.13 9.89 15.21
CA ARG A 607 9.05 9.01 14.47
C ARG A 607 10.46 9.58 14.34
N GLU A 608 10.59 10.85 13.99
CA GLU A 608 11.90 11.53 13.89
C GLU A 608 12.54 11.71 15.25
N SER A 609 11.71 12.05 16.25
CA SER A 609 12.17 12.10 17.64
C SER A 609 12.70 10.75 18.11
N ALA A 610 12.00 9.65 17.81
CA ALA A 610 12.45 8.30 18.10
C ALA A 610 13.80 7.97 17.42
N GLN A 611 13.98 8.39 16.17
CA GLN A 611 15.23 8.21 15.45
C GLN A 611 16.37 9.00 16.09
N ALA A 612 16.12 10.23 16.51
CA ALA A 612 17.13 11.08 17.13
C ALA A 612 17.58 10.52 18.50
N HIS A 613 16.65 10.05 19.34
CA HIS A 613 16.96 9.38 20.59
C HIS A 613 17.70 8.05 20.39
N LEU A 614 17.30 7.26 19.40
CA LEU A 614 18.01 6.03 19.02
C LEU A 614 19.46 6.35 18.61
N PHE A 615 19.64 7.36 17.77
CA PHE A 615 20.97 7.79 17.32
C PHE A 615 21.84 8.32 18.47
N LEU A 616 21.27 9.14 19.35
CA LEU A 616 21.98 9.61 20.56
C LEU A 616 22.41 8.44 21.45
N GLY A 617 21.53 7.46 21.68
CA GLY A 617 21.85 6.24 22.42
C GLY A 617 23.02 5.48 21.80
N VAL A 618 23.05 5.32 20.47
CA VAL A 618 24.15 4.68 19.74
C VAL A 618 25.46 5.48 19.88
N LEU A 619 25.41 6.80 19.81
CA LEU A 619 26.62 7.63 20.03
C LEU A 619 27.16 7.48 21.45
N LEU A 620 26.29 7.52 22.45
CA LEU A 620 26.66 7.33 23.86
C LEU A 620 27.31 5.97 24.14
N THR A 621 26.92 4.94 23.37
CA THR A 621 27.48 3.58 23.52
C THR A 621 28.82 3.41 22.80
N ASN A 622 28.95 3.95 21.59
CA ASN A 622 30.07 3.60 20.68
C ASN A 622 31.25 4.57 20.73
N LEU A 623 31.06 5.77 21.28
CA LEU A 623 32.14 6.73 21.36
C LEU A 623 32.99 6.53 22.63
N PRO A 624 34.33 6.63 22.53
CA PRO A 624 35.26 6.40 23.65
C PRO A 624 35.25 7.60 24.60
N THR A 625 34.23 7.73 25.42
CA THR A 625 34.09 8.75 26.46
C THR A 625 34.19 8.09 27.81
N PRO A 626 35.23 8.38 28.65
CA PRO A 626 35.23 7.92 30.04
C PRO A 626 34.54 8.95 30.96
N PRO A 627 33.62 8.50 31.89
CA PRO A 627 33.11 7.13 32.06
C PRO A 627 32.08 6.75 30.96
N PRO A 628 31.87 5.44 30.77
CA PRO A 628 30.86 4.98 29.81
C PRO A 628 29.46 5.49 30.20
N HIS A 629 28.71 6.02 29.22
CA HIS A 629 27.37 6.58 29.40
C HIS A 629 26.25 5.52 29.29
N HIS A 630 26.45 4.31 29.82
CA HIS A 630 25.54 3.18 29.66
C HIS A 630 24.14 3.47 30.20
N GLU A 631 24.04 4.09 31.39
CA GLU A 631 22.74 4.42 31.99
C GLU A 631 21.99 5.46 31.14
N GLU A 632 22.70 6.49 30.68
CA GLU A 632 22.11 7.50 29.79
C GLU A 632 21.69 6.88 28.43
N ALA A 633 22.52 6.03 27.84
CA ALA A 633 22.19 5.35 26.59
C ALA A 633 20.93 4.47 26.71
N ILE A 634 20.80 3.72 27.81
CA ILE A 634 19.59 2.94 28.11
C ILE A 634 18.36 3.85 28.22
N ALA A 635 18.49 5.01 28.89
CA ALA A 635 17.40 5.98 29.00
C ALA A 635 16.98 6.51 27.63
N GLU A 636 17.94 6.83 26.76
CA GLU A 636 17.67 7.30 25.41
C GLU A 636 17.01 6.23 24.55
N PHE A 637 17.45 4.96 24.65
CA PHE A 637 16.79 3.85 23.97
C PHE A 637 15.36 3.60 24.49
N ALA A 638 15.13 3.76 25.79
CA ALA A 638 13.79 3.65 26.37
C ALA A 638 12.86 4.75 25.84
N GLU A 639 13.36 5.98 25.71
CA GLU A 639 12.61 7.08 25.11
C GLU A 639 12.37 6.86 23.62
N ALA A 640 13.37 6.34 22.88
CA ALA A 640 13.20 5.93 21.50
C ALA A 640 12.09 4.87 21.33
N ILE A 641 12.03 3.86 22.21
CA ILE A 641 10.97 2.85 22.21
C ILE A 641 9.60 3.50 22.45
N ARG A 642 9.47 4.34 23.47
CA ARG A 642 8.21 5.03 23.80
C ARG A 642 7.68 5.86 22.61
N LEU A 643 8.55 6.61 21.97
CA LEU A 643 8.21 7.45 20.83
C LEU A 643 7.93 6.61 19.58
N ALA A 644 8.68 5.54 19.35
CA ALA A 644 8.47 4.63 18.25
C ALA A 644 7.14 3.85 18.41
N GLU A 645 6.78 3.43 19.61
CA GLU A 645 5.46 2.82 19.88
C GLU A 645 4.33 3.82 19.62
N LYS A 646 4.48 5.09 20.06
CA LYS A 646 3.52 6.16 19.74
C LYS A 646 3.42 6.42 18.23
N ALA A 647 4.53 6.30 17.50
CA ALA A 647 4.57 6.45 16.06
C ALA A 647 4.16 5.18 15.30
N GLN A 648 3.83 4.09 16.00
CA GLN A 648 3.60 2.76 15.42
C GLN A 648 4.74 2.29 14.52
N ASP A 649 5.97 2.48 14.96
CA ASP A 649 7.19 2.12 14.26
C ASP A 649 7.91 0.92 14.91
N PRO A 650 7.47 -0.31 14.60
CA PRO A 650 8.03 -1.51 15.20
C PRO A 650 9.51 -1.72 14.84
N ARG A 651 9.98 -1.19 13.71
CA ARG A 651 11.38 -1.28 13.31
C ARG A 651 12.29 -0.59 14.34
N ARG A 652 11.98 0.67 14.69
CA ARG A 652 12.78 1.40 15.67
C ARG A 652 12.66 0.81 17.07
N VAL A 653 11.51 0.25 17.43
CA VAL A 653 11.36 -0.50 18.68
C VAL A 653 12.35 -1.68 18.69
N GLY A 654 12.40 -2.49 17.63
CA GLY A 654 13.33 -3.60 17.51
C GLY A 654 14.80 -3.17 17.57
N TRP A 655 15.13 -2.07 16.89
CA TRP A 655 16.50 -1.54 16.88
C TRP A 655 16.92 -1.00 18.25
N ALA A 656 16.07 -0.29 18.96
CA ALA A 656 16.37 0.18 20.32
C ALA A 656 16.53 -0.99 21.31
N LEU A 657 15.68 -2.02 21.16
CA LEU A 657 15.75 -3.21 22.03
C LEU A 657 17.06 -3.98 21.88
N PHE A 658 17.55 -4.26 20.65
CA PHE A 658 18.81 -5.01 20.51
C PHE A 658 20.02 -4.19 20.95
N ASN A 659 20.02 -2.86 20.75
CA ASN A 659 21.06 -2.00 21.27
C ASN A 659 21.06 -1.97 22.82
N THR A 660 19.88 -1.92 23.43
CA THR A 660 19.72 -2.05 24.90
C THR A 660 20.25 -3.39 25.38
N ALA A 661 19.94 -4.48 24.67
CA ALA A 661 20.42 -5.80 25.01
C ALA A 661 21.96 -5.92 24.97
N ASP A 662 22.61 -5.25 24.02
CA ASP A 662 24.07 -5.26 23.91
C ASP A 662 24.73 -4.54 25.11
N ILE A 663 24.17 -3.39 25.57
CA ILE A 663 24.63 -2.71 26.77
C ILE A 663 24.41 -3.55 28.04
N LEU A 664 23.24 -4.15 28.19
CA LEU A 664 22.91 -5.00 29.32
C LEU A 664 23.84 -6.22 29.40
N ARG A 665 24.20 -6.80 28.26
CA ARG A 665 25.21 -7.85 28.16
C ARG A 665 26.56 -7.38 28.71
N ASP A 666 27.03 -6.21 28.25
CA ASP A 666 28.30 -5.63 28.70
C ASP A 666 28.29 -5.29 30.20
N ALA A 667 27.10 -4.99 30.77
CA ALA A 667 26.88 -4.82 32.20
C ALA A 667 26.74 -6.15 32.99
N GLY A 668 26.78 -7.30 32.31
CA GLY A 668 26.61 -8.62 32.93
C GLY A 668 25.17 -8.97 33.31
N GLN A 669 24.17 -8.17 32.86
CA GLN A 669 22.75 -8.38 33.14
C GLN A 669 22.13 -9.30 32.08
N PHE A 670 22.58 -10.56 32.01
CA PHE A 670 22.31 -11.47 30.92
C PHE A 670 20.83 -11.85 30.77
N GLU A 671 20.08 -12.00 31.88
CA GLU A 671 18.65 -12.39 31.81
C GLU A 671 17.82 -11.32 31.11
N GLU A 672 18.01 -10.06 31.45
CA GLU A 672 17.31 -8.94 30.84
C GLU A 672 17.79 -8.74 29.40
N ALA A 673 19.10 -8.90 29.15
CA ALA A 673 19.66 -8.82 27.80
C ALA A 673 19.02 -9.86 26.84
N VAL A 674 18.83 -11.10 27.28
CA VAL A 674 18.14 -12.15 26.49
C VAL A 674 16.70 -11.74 26.19
N GLU A 675 15.95 -11.28 27.21
CA GLU A 675 14.55 -10.85 27.03
C GLU A 675 14.43 -9.78 25.94
N LYS A 676 15.28 -8.74 26.01
CA LYS A 676 15.27 -7.65 25.02
C LYS A 676 15.67 -8.12 23.63
N ALA A 677 16.71 -8.96 23.52
CA ALA A 677 17.18 -9.49 22.24
C ALA A 677 16.11 -10.41 21.57
N GLU A 678 15.42 -11.26 22.34
CA GLU A 678 14.36 -12.11 21.83
C GLU A 678 13.15 -11.29 21.35
N ARG A 679 12.74 -10.28 22.14
CA ARG A 679 11.67 -9.37 21.75
C ARG A 679 12.04 -8.58 20.48
N ALA A 680 13.29 -8.12 20.34
CA ALA A 680 13.77 -7.48 19.14
C ALA A 680 13.67 -8.40 17.91
N ARG A 681 14.16 -9.66 18.04
CA ARG A 681 14.09 -10.65 16.96
C ARG A 681 12.65 -10.96 16.55
N GLU A 682 11.74 -11.13 17.51
CA GLU A 682 10.33 -11.38 17.24
C GLU A 682 9.72 -10.25 16.42
N ILE A 683 9.93 -9.01 16.86
CA ILE A 683 9.39 -7.83 16.18
C ILE A 683 9.97 -7.70 14.75
N LEU A 684 11.30 -7.75 14.61
CA LEU A 684 12.00 -7.54 13.35
C LEU A 684 11.73 -8.68 12.34
N SER A 685 11.58 -9.90 12.81
CA SER A 685 11.15 -11.03 11.99
C SER A 685 9.72 -10.85 11.47
N ARG A 686 8.79 -10.40 12.33
CA ARG A 686 7.38 -10.19 11.99
C ARG A 686 7.21 -9.14 10.90
N ILE A 687 8.01 -8.07 10.92
CA ILE A 687 7.96 -7.00 9.93
C ILE A 687 8.85 -7.25 8.71
N GLY A 688 9.60 -8.37 8.67
CA GLY A 688 10.48 -8.69 7.56
C GLY A 688 11.76 -7.83 7.47
N ASP A 689 12.13 -7.09 8.53
CA ASP A 689 13.39 -6.33 8.56
C ASP A 689 14.60 -7.27 8.72
N LYS A 690 15.09 -7.77 7.58
CA LYS A 690 16.22 -8.71 7.55
C LYS A 690 17.50 -8.11 8.13
N PHE A 691 17.75 -6.81 7.92
CA PHE A 691 18.95 -6.16 8.45
C PHE A 691 18.92 -6.08 9.97
N GLY A 692 17.83 -5.53 10.54
CA GLY A 692 17.65 -5.49 11.99
C GLY A 692 17.64 -6.89 12.63
N LEU A 693 17.04 -7.86 11.93
CA LEU A 693 17.03 -9.27 12.39
C LEU A 693 18.45 -9.86 12.49
N VAL A 694 19.33 -9.55 11.52
CA VAL A 694 20.74 -9.93 11.57
C VAL A 694 21.39 -9.37 12.85
N GLN A 695 21.25 -8.08 13.11
CA GLN A 695 21.86 -7.43 14.27
C GLN A 695 21.34 -7.99 15.59
N ALA A 696 20.03 -8.14 15.74
CA ALA A 696 19.41 -8.72 16.93
C ALA A 696 19.84 -10.19 17.16
N THR A 697 20.03 -10.96 16.07
CA THR A 697 20.48 -12.35 16.13
C THR A 697 21.97 -12.44 16.51
N ILE A 698 22.82 -11.55 15.99
CA ILE A 698 24.21 -11.41 16.41
C ILE A 698 24.29 -11.08 17.90
N THR A 699 23.51 -10.10 18.38
CA THR A 699 23.48 -9.71 19.79
C THR A 699 23.07 -10.87 20.68
N ARG A 700 22.04 -11.65 20.33
CA ARG A 700 21.66 -12.85 21.08
C ARG A 700 22.77 -13.92 21.06
N GLY A 701 23.43 -14.11 19.93
CA GLY A 701 24.59 -15.01 19.81
C GLY A 701 25.76 -14.59 20.68
N LYS A 702 26.05 -13.28 20.81
CA LYS A 702 27.07 -12.73 21.73
C LYS A 702 26.70 -13.04 23.19
N ILE A 703 25.45 -12.80 23.59
CA ILE A 703 24.97 -13.11 24.96
C ILE A 703 25.11 -14.60 25.25
N ALA A 704 24.73 -15.45 24.29
CA ALA A 704 24.84 -16.91 24.44
C ALA A 704 26.31 -17.38 24.58
N ILE A 705 27.26 -16.75 23.90
CA ILE A 705 28.71 -17.01 24.10
C ILE A 705 29.10 -16.67 25.53
N ASP A 706 28.74 -15.50 26.04
CA ASP A 706 29.11 -15.05 27.37
C ASP A 706 28.49 -15.92 28.49
N ARG A 707 27.32 -16.51 28.25
CA ARG A 707 26.63 -17.48 29.10
C ARG A 707 27.14 -18.91 28.95
N SER A 708 28.08 -19.16 28.03
CA SER A 708 28.56 -20.49 27.65
C SER A 708 27.50 -21.42 27.05
N GLU A 709 26.44 -20.88 26.50
CA GLU A 709 25.36 -21.56 25.78
C GLU A 709 25.73 -21.75 24.29
N TYR A 710 26.83 -22.46 24.06
CA TYR A 710 27.51 -22.47 22.75
C TYR A 710 26.69 -23.04 21.61
N ASP A 711 25.78 -23.99 21.86
CA ASP A 711 24.93 -24.57 20.82
C ASP A 711 23.89 -23.56 20.33
N LEU A 712 23.31 -22.76 21.22
CA LEU A 712 22.43 -21.67 20.89
C LEU A 712 23.19 -20.58 20.12
N ALA A 713 24.39 -20.20 20.59
CA ALA A 713 25.23 -19.22 19.92
C ALA A 713 25.57 -19.64 18.49
N GLU A 714 25.87 -20.92 18.26
CA GLU A 714 26.16 -21.43 16.92
C GLU A 714 24.94 -21.37 16.01
N ALA A 715 23.78 -21.79 16.50
CA ALA A 715 22.53 -21.71 15.73
C ALA A 715 22.21 -20.28 15.29
N ASP A 716 22.31 -19.32 16.22
CA ASP A 716 22.05 -17.91 15.94
C ASP A 716 23.05 -17.33 14.94
N LEU A 717 24.33 -17.53 15.16
CA LEU A 717 25.35 -16.97 14.28
C LEU A 717 25.35 -17.59 12.88
N LEU A 718 24.94 -18.87 12.74
CA LEU A 718 24.74 -19.47 11.42
C LEU A 718 23.48 -18.95 10.74
N GLU A 719 22.42 -18.66 11.49
CA GLU A 719 21.22 -17.97 10.97
C GLU A 719 21.60 -16.57 10.47
N ALA A 720 22.31 -15.79 11.29
CA ALA A 720 22.78 -14.46 10.91
C ALA A 720 23.68 -14.51 9.66
N TYR A 721 24.60 -15.51 9.57
CA TYR A 721 25.47 -15.69 8.41
C TYR A 721 24.67 -15.93 7.12
N ARG A 722 23.64 -16.78 7.18
CA ARG A 722 22.76 -17.02 6.03
C ARG A 722 22.04 -15.76 5.58
N LEU A 723 21.45 -15.02 6.53
CA LEU A 723 20.71 -13.78 6.25
C LEU A 723 21.62 -12.70 5.64
N VAL A 724 22.83 -12.51 6.16
CA VAL A 724 23.82 -11.54 5.63
C VAL A 724 24.20 -11.86 4.19
N ARG A 725 24.34 -13.14 3.86
CA ARG A 725 24.63 -13.57 2.48
C ARG A 725 23.46 -13.35 1.54
N GLU A 726 22.24 -13.54 2.00
CA GLU A 726 21.03 -13.19 1.24
C GLU A 726 20.93 -11.68 0.96
N LEU A 727 21.37 -10.86 1.94
CA LEU A 727 21.40 -9.39 1.82
C LEU A 727 22.57 -8.86 0.96
N ASN A 728 23.54 -9.70 0.64
CA ASN A 728 24.80 -9.29 -0.01
C ASN A 728 25.53 -8.16 0.74
N ALA A 729 25.61 -8.26 2.08
CA ALA A 729 26.16 -7.27 2.98
C ALA A 729 27.56 -7.68 3.50
N PRO A 730 28.65 -7.42 2.77
CA PRO A 730 29.99 -7.96 3.10
C PRO A 730 30.57 -7.42 4.41
N ALA A 731 30.20 -6.22 4.83
CA ALA A 731 30.63 -5.64 6.10
C ALA A 731 30.04 -6.38 7.31
N ASP A 732 28.76 -6.77 7.22
CA ASP A 732 28.11 -7.54 8.29
C ASP A 732 28.55 -9.02 8.28
N GLU A 733 28.89 -9.55 7.09
CA GLU A 733 29.46 -10.90 6.98
C GLU A 733 30.78 -11.01 7.77
N VAL A 734 31.60 -9.98 7.74
CA VAL A 734 32.86 -9.91 8.50
C VAL A 734 32.58 -9.94 10.02
N ASP A 735 31.55 -9.24 10.51
CA ASP A 735 31.16 -9.29 11.93
C ASP A 735 30.73 -10.69 12.34
N VAL A 736 29.81 -11.30 11.60
CA VAL A 736 29.35 -12.67 11.92
C VAL A 736 30.51 -13.67 11.92
N VAL A 737 31.45 -13.59 10.98
CA VAL A 737 32.64 -14.47 10.95
C VAL A 737 33.53 -14.23 12.17
N LEU A 738 33.66 -12.96 12.63
CA LEU A 738 34.38 -12.66 13.88
C LEU A 738 33.69 -13.32 15.09
N ARG A 739 32.37 -13.21 15.21
CA ARG A 739 31.63 -13.83 16.32
C ARG A 739 31.71 -15.38 16.28
N LEU A 740 31.67 -15.98 15.11
CA LEU A 740 31.91 -17.42 14.93
C LEU A 740 33.35 -17.84 15.30
N ALA A 741 34.35 -16.95 15.08
CA ALA A 741 35.72 -17.18 15.51
C ALA A 741 35.84 -17.11 17.05
N GLN A 742 35.18 -16.12 17.69
CA GLN A 742 35.10 -15.99 19.14
C GLN A 742 34.41 -17.20 19.78
N LEU A 743 33.28 -17.64 19.20
CA LEU A 743 32.60 -18.89 19.65
C LEU A 743 33.50 -20.10 19.56
N SER A 744 34.24 -20.28 18.44
CA SER A 744 35.16 -21.40 18.31
C SER A 744 36.26 -21.36 19.35
N TYR A 745 36.79 -20.16 19.65
CA TYR A 745 37.80 -19.98 20.70
C TYR A 745 37.22 -20.33 22.09
N ALA A 746 36.03 -19.84 22.42
CA ALA A 746 35.34 -20.10 23.69
C ALA A 746 35.06 -21.59 23.92
N ARG A 747 34.73 -22.33 22.85
CA ARG A 747 34.58 -23.82 22.90
C ARG A 747 35.93 -24.57 23.02
N GLY A 748 37.06 -23.91 22.92
CA GLY A 748 38.37 -24.53 22.89
C GLY A 748 38.82 -25.03 21.50
N ASP A 749 38.02 -24.86 20.43
CA ASP A 749 38.40 -25.20 19.06
C ASP A 749 39.29 -24.11 18.45
N ARG A 750 40.52 -24.10 18.92
CA ARG A 750 41.55 -23.15 18.49
C ARG A 750 41.83 -23.23 16.97
N ALA A 751 41.69 -24.44 16.39
CA ALA A 751 41.98 -24.65 14.98
C ALA A 751 40.95 -23.94 14.09
N SER A 752 39.68 -24.07 14.41
CA SER A 752 38.60 -23.38 13.69
C SER A 752 38.66 -21.86 13.91
N ALA A 753 38.95 -21.40 15.13
CA ALA A 753 39.13 -19.99 15.43
C ALA A 753 40.27 -19.37 14.57
N ARG A 754 41.43 -20.03 14.48
CA ARG A 754 42.56 -19.58 13.65
C ARG A 754 42.21 -19.50 12.16
N ARG A 755 41.52 -20.51 11.61
CA ARG A 755 41.11 -20.48 10.21
C ARG A 755 40.26 -19.25 9.90
N ARG A 756 39.31 -18.91 10.78
CA ARG A 756 38.45 -17.72 10.61
C ARG A 756 39.22 -16.42 10.79
N VAL A 757 40.16 -16.37 11.74
CA VAL A 757 41.03 -15.18 11.90
C VAL A 757 41.85 -14.93 10.64
N VAL A 758 42.47 -15.96 10.04
CA VAL A 758 43.20 -15.84 8.76
C VAL A 758 42.28 -15.39 7.61
N GLU A 759 41.03 -15.86 7.60
CA GLU A 759 40.03 -15.37 6.65
C GLU A 759 39.74 -13.87 6.83
N LEU A 760 39.54 -13.41 8.06
CA LEU A 760 39.32 -12.00 8.39
C LEU A 760 40.51 -11.10 8.07
N GLU A 761 41.73 -11.59 8.26
CA GLU A 761 42.98 -10.91 7.86
C GLU A 761 43.04 -10.70 6.32
N ARG A 762 42.71 -11.77 5.56
CA ARG A 762 42.66 -11.70 4.09
C ARG A 762 41.61 -10.71 3.59
N ARG A 763 40.49 -10.61 4.30
CA ARG A 763 39.44 -9.64 4.00
C ARG A 763 39.75 -8.23 4.49
N ASN A 764 40.82 -8.03 5.23
CA ASN A 764 41.20 -6.75 5.84
C ASN A 764 40.10 -6.17 6.74
N LEU A 765 39.66 -6.95 7.74
CA LEU A 765 38.61 -6.54 8.68
C LEU A 765 38.79 -5.11 9.25
N PRO A 766 39.98 -4.70 9.72
CA PRO A 766 40.14 -3.36 10.28
C PRO A 766 39.81 -2.21 9.32
N ALA A 767 39.94 -2.44 8.02
CA ALA A 767 39.58 -1.44 7.01
C ALA A 767 38.09 -1.46 6.67
N ILE A 768 37.45 -2.64 6.73
CA ILE A 768 36.00 -2.82 6.45
C ILE A 768 35.16 -2.41 7.65
N ARG A 769 35.58 -2.82 8.85
CA ARG A 769 34.86 -2.60 10.12
C ARG A 769 35.88 -2.13 11.20
N PRO A 770 36.25 -0.86 11.19
CA PRO A 770 37.21 -0.29 12.18
C PRO A 770 36.72 -0.45 13.62
N ASP A 771 35.39 -0.43 13.83
CA ASP A 771 34.73 -0.62 15.11
C ASP A 771 34.99 -2.01 15.73
N LEU A 772 35.23 -3.03 14.92
CA LEU A 772 35.52 -4.40 15.36
C LEU A 772 37.03 -4.68 15.50
N ALA A 773 37.88 -3.73 15.17
CA ALA A 773 39.34 -3.94 15.13
C ALA A 773 39.91 -4.35 16.50
N GLU A 774 39.40 -3.78 17.61
CA GLU A 774 39.83 -4.12 18.94
C GLU A 774 39.45 -5.55 19.36
N ASP A 775 38.23 -5.97 19.09
CA ASP A 775 37.74 -7.34 19.33
C ASP A 775 38.55 -8.36 18.54
N PHE A 776 38.83 -8.04 17.28
CA PHE A 776 39.64 -8.87 16.40
C PHE A 776 41.07 -9.02 16.94
N GLU A 777 41.77 -7.92 17.32
CA GLU A 777 43.09 -7.92 17.87
C GLU A 777 43.18 -8.63 19.25
N ARG A 778 42.12 -8.50 20.04
CA ARG A 778 42.01 -9.25 21.33
C ARG A 778 41.98 -10.76 21.10
N LEU A 779 41.15 -11.20 20.15
CA LEU A 779 41.05 -12.63 19.79
C LEU A 779 42.38 -13.12 19.19
N ARG A 780 43.03 -12.35 18.33
CA ARG A 780 44.30 -12.69 17.72
C ARG A 780 45.41 -12.87 18.76
N ARG A 781 45.49 -11.94 19.71
CA ARG A 781 46.46 -12.04 20.83
C ARG A 781 46.16 -13.26 21.74
N ALA A 782 44.92 -13.54 22.02
CA ALA A 782 44.52 -14.71 22.83
C ALA A 782 44.88 -16.05 22.16
N LEU A 783 44.79 -16.11 20.83
CA LEU A 783 45.19 -17.30 20.06
C LEU A 783 46.73 -17.46 20.01
N ALA A 784 47.50 -16.36 19.96
CA ALA A 784 48.97 -16.34 19.96
C ALA A 784 49.54 -16.70 21.36
N ALA A 785 48.95 -16.18 22.43
CA ALA A 785 49.40 -16.48 23.81
C ALA A 785 49.26 -17.98 24.16
N GLY A 786 48.24 -18.68 23.64
CA GLY A 786 48.11 -20.11 23.85
C GLY A 786 49.08 -20.99 23.06
N GLU A 787 49.98 -20.45 22.25
CA GLU A 787 51.10 -21.19 21.58
C GLU A 787 52.33 -21.27 22.51
N SER A 788 52.57 -20.22 23.31
CA SER A 788 53.68 -20.19 24.23
C SER A 788 53.55 -21.20 25.39
N ASP A 789 52.36 -21.59 25.76
CA ASP A 789 52.10 -22.58 26.82
C ASP A 789 52.10 -24.04 26.31
N GLY A 790 52.03 -24.28 25.01
CA GLY A 790 52.04 -25.61 24.36
C GLY A 790 53.42 -26.11 23.91
N GLU A 791 54.42 -25.25 23.81
CA GLU A 791 55.82 -25.62 23.46
C GLU A 791 56.68 -25.94 24.68
N THR A 792 56.18 -25.78 25.91
CA THR A 792 56.88 -26.04 27.17
C THR A 792 56.31 -27.21 27.94
N ALA A 793 55.47 -28.08 27.33
CA ALA A 793 54.95 -29.28 27.97
C ALA A 793 55.44 -30.57 27.30
#